data_8a66299faa0e75bc1b8843ff9778a5f3
#
_entry.id   8a66299faa0e75bc1b8843ff9778a5f3
#
_cell.length_a   1.000
_cell.length_b   1.000
_cell.length_c   1.000
_cell.angle_alpha   90.00
_cell.angle_beta   90.00
_cell.angle_gamma   90.00
#
_symmetry.space_group_name_H-M   'P 1'
#
loop_
_entity.id
_entity.type
_entity.pdbx_description
1 polymer ?
#
loop_
_entity_poly.entity_id
_entity_poly.type
_entity_poly.pdbx_seq_one_letter_code
_entity_poly.pdbx_strand_id
1 'polypeptide(L)'
;MLQPHPDVCCPFGTLDGLDSDDIRTTAYEIFFTSCRSSPGFGGRNAIQFYSTDGENGSRSPSSLTPTSRFKRVVGLKMLRRSLSSSRRTNSNPGITRKPRRPLTSAEIMREQMKVSEASDNRLRKTLMRTLVGQMGRRAETIILPLELLRHLKPTEFNDSNEYHIWQKRQLKILEVGLLHHPSKPLDGNGTNNFAMCLGDIIRSSIHKPIDTGKNSETMRTICNCVVSLAWRNAPTDFCHWADGFPFNAHLYVSLLRSIFDLKDETCVLDEVDELLELMKKTWTTLGFNKPMHDLCFTWVLFQQYVMTGQVETDLLSASLTMLTEVANDSKKVDREAVYVEMLSVVLTSMTVWCEKRLMDYHGSFSDVGVMEHILPLVFSATRILEEDVPGVKADIASDSEGNKVDQYTRSSLKNAFSKMVENGINVISRKMSFQQVCETLVRLAQETEELAYKEKGSFSMVLKKWHPISAGVAAVTLHSCYGALLKQFLTCNSDITNEMLTVLQRADKLEKALVNMVVEDSVECEDGGKTVVKEMVLYEVDSIIVKFLGQSIIGRLKRIKVILHKAKETETWNPKSKSEPYSQSAVELLKQTRELVVSFFDIPITIPEDLVHEFVDGIEKILQDYATFVASCGSKQNYIPTLPPLTRCSRDSKFIKLWKKATPCAVAGLSPYHVGLEEEGNNPRPSTSRGTQRLYIRLNTLHYIILQLTSLDKCLYYSSSKTRKTHSSHAHFVHTRAEIMGATQHVCEVAAYRLIFLDSNPVLYGSLYEGHVVNARISPALRVLKQNLTLLSAIVTERAQPLAIKQVMKASFEAFLMVLIAGGSTRSFTRTDHEMIQDDLKQLKSLFGEMEALDVVEKEAETIQGVVDLMANSTEQLVEDFTQVACEASGMGAGSGQTLPMPPTTGRWSSSDPNTILRVLCHRKDRVANLFLKTTFHLAKRA
;
A
#
# COMPACT_ATOMS: atom_id res chain seq x y z
N MET A 1 -49.80 -7.80 8.03
CA MET A 1 -49.17 -9.12 7.86
C MET A 1 -47.66 -8.87 7.78
N LEU A 2 -46.92 -9.20 8.84
CA LEU A 2 -45.45 -9.24 8.81
C LEU A 2 -45.11 -10.47 7.96
N GLN A 3 -44.47 -10.23 6.80
CA GLN A 3 -43.91 -11.29 5.99
C GLN A 3 -42.86 -12.04 6.82
N PRO A 4 -42.71 -13.37 6.68
CA PRO A 4 -41.62 -14.09 7.34
C PRO A 4 -40.30 -13.45 6.88
N HIS A 5 -39.48 -13.08 7.84
CA HIS A 5 -38.15 -12.53 7.53
C HIS A 5 -37.40 -13.64 6.80
N PRO A 6 -36.84 -13.38 5.60
CA PRO A 6 -36.30 -14.43 4.73
C PRO A 6 -35.10 -15.18 5.36
N ASP A 7 -34.58 -14.70 6.47
CA ASP A 7 -33.37 -15.20 7.10
C ASP A 7 -33.56 -16.29 8.18
N VAL A 8 -34.78 -16.57 8.61
CA VAL A 8 -35.04 -17.57 9.69
C VAL A 8 -36.07 -18.58 9.24
N CYS A 9 -35.62 -19.77 8.86
CA CYS A 9 -36.50 -20.89 8.55
C CYS A 9 -37.09 -21.50 9.81
N CYS A 10 -38.35 -21.91 9.73
CA CYS A 10 -38.99 -22.62 10.84
C CYS A 10 -38.34 -24.01 11.03
N PRO A 11 -37.82 -24.33 12.23
CA PRO A 11 -37.14 -25.61 12.48
C PRO A 11 -38.09 -26.80 12.62
N PHE A 12 -39.39 -26.54 12.71
CA PHE A 12 -40.41 -27.57 12.96
C PHE A 12 -40.96 -28.21 11.66
N GLY A 13 -40.19 -28.15 10.58
CA GLY A 13 -40.61 -28.69 9.29
C GLY A 13 -41.57 -27.79 8.51
N THR A 14 -41.95 -28.20 7.29
CA THR A 14 -42.92 -27.49 6.44
C THR A 14 -44.28 -28.18 6.46
N LEU A 15 -45.34 -27.37 6.36
CA LEU A 15 -46.69 -27.86 6.22
C LEU A 15 -47.23 -27.44 4.84
N ASP A 16 -47.30 -28.38 3.93
CA ASP A 16 -47.80 -28.09 2.58
C ASP A 16 -49.34 -28.04 2.56
N GLY A 17 -49.86 -26.96 2.03
CA GLY A 17 -51.31 -26.81 1.76
C GLY A 17 -52.17 -26.32 2.93
N LEU A 18 -51.55 -25.91 4.08
CA LEU A 18 -52.21 -25.16 5.12
C LEU A 18 -51.55 -23.76 5.21
N ASP A 19 -52.35 -22.74 5.26
CA ASP A 19 -51.87 -21.39 5.46
C ASP A 19 -51.74 -21.06 6.97
N SER A 20 -51.11 -19.91 7.25
CA SER A 20 -50.91 -19.45 8.64
C SER A 20 -52.21 -19.22 9.37
N ASP A 21 -53.26 -18.83 8.66
CA ASP A 21 -54.60 -18.56 9.25
C ASP A 21 -55.32 -19.85 9.58
N ASP A 22 -55.16 -20.88 8.76
CA ASP A 22 -55.67 -22.22 9.01
C ASP A 22 -55.05 -22.85 10.27
N ILE A 23 -53.71 -22.76 10.37
CA ILE A 23 -52.98 -23.27 11.52
C ILE A 23 -53.42 -22.52 12.79
N ARG A 24 -53.53 -21.21 12.75
CA ARG A 24 -53.91 -20.37 13.87
C ARG A 24 -55.35 -20.65 14.35
N THR A 25 -56.27 -20.79 13.40
CA THR A 25 -57.67 -21.10 13.75
C THR A 25 -57.80 -22.49 14.35
N THR A 26 -57.05 -23.46 13.78
CA THR A 26 -57.06 -24.85 14.33
C THR A 26 -56.41 -24.91 15.72
N ALA A 27 -55.32 -24.19 15.92
CA ALA A 27 -54.66 -24.08 17.22
C ALA A 27 -55.62 -23.50 18.28
N TYR A 28 -56.39 -22.45 17.94
CA TYR A 28 -57.43 -21.92 18.79
C TYR A 28 -58.53 -22.96 19.11
N GLU A 29 -59.01 -23.68 18.11
CA GLU A 29 -60.02 -24.73 18.25
C GLU A 29 -59.57 -25.79 19.26
N ILE A 30 -58.30 -26.21 19.20
CA ILE A 30 -57.72 -27.19 20.14
C ILE A 30 -57.54 -26.59 21.54
N PHE A 31 -57.03 -25.35 21.61
CA PHE A 31 -56.90 -24.65 22.90
C PHE A 31 -58.20 -24.52 23.61
N PHE A 32 -59.27 -24.04 22.94
CA PHE A 32 -60.58 -23.91 23.49
C PHE A 32 -61.13 -25.25 23.95
N THR A 33 -60.97 -26.27 23.12
CA THR A 33 -61.46 -27.64 23.43
C THR A 33 -60.77 -28.19 24.67
N SER A 34 -59.47 -28.02 24.82
CA SER A 34 -58.71 -28.54 25.96
C SER A 34 -58.91 -27.75 27.24
N CYS A 35 -59.21 -26.46 27.16
CA CYS A 35 -59.31 -25.55 28.31
C CYS A 35 -60.80 -25.33 28.79
N ARG A 36 -61.78 -25.74 28.05
CA ARG A 36 -63.22 -25.44 28.30
C ARG A 36 -63.72 -25.77 29.73
N SER A 37 -63.06 -26.73 30.36
CA SER A 37 -63.46 -27.18 31.76
C SER A 37 -62.62 -26.45 32.83
N SER A 38 -61.68 -25.62 32.47
CA SER A 38 -60.76 -24.97 33.40
C SER A 38 -61.43 -23.82 34.17
N PRO A 39 -61.11 -23.63 35.45
CA PRO A 39 -61.56 -22.46 36.19
C PRO A 39 -61.02 -21.19 35.56
N GLY A 40 -61.80 -20.12 35.49
CA GLY A 40 -61.42 -18.87 34.86
C GLY A 40 -61.62 -18.81 33.34
N PHE A 41 -61.79 -19.95 32.67
CA PHE A 41 -62.04 -20.02 31.23
C PHE A 41 -63.51 -19.72 30.89
N GLY A 42 -64.38 -19.69 31.85
CA GLY A 42 -65.84 -19.41 31.75
C GLY A 42 -66.76 -20.48 32.32
N GLY A 43 -66.19 -21.60 32.84
CA GLY A 43 -66.98 -22.71 33.48
C GLY A 43 -68.00 -23.34 32.53
N ARG A 44 -69.10 -23.80 33.01
CA ARG A 44 -70.23 -24.34 32.21
C ARG A 44 -70.77 -23.29 31.24
N ASN A 45 -70.63 -22.01 31.52
CA ASN A 45 -71.09 -20.92 30.69
C ASN A 45 -70.10 -20.60 29.55
N ALA A 46 -68.87 -21.13 29.53
CA ALA A 46 -67.92 -20.97 28.46
C ALA A 46 -68.42 -21.49 27.10
N ILE A 47 -69.38 -22.43 27.15
CA ILE A 47 -69.97 -23.01 25.94
C ILE A 47 -71.25 -22.31 25.56
N GLN A 48 -71.92 -21.53 26.54
CA GLN A 48 -73.09 -20.77 26.21
C GLN A 48 -72.78 -19.50 25.41
N PHE A 49 -73.69 -19.22 24.49
CA PHE A 49 -73.67 -18.01 23.70
C PHE A 49 -73.78 -16.77 24.61
N TYR A 50 -72.85 -15.82 24.50
CA TYR A 50 -73.13 -14.49 25.03
C TYR A 50 -73.81 -13.68 23.96
N SER A 51 -75.11 -13.68 24.00
CA SER A 51 -75.97 -12.68 23.36
C SER A 51 -75.78 -11.32 24.07
N THR A 52 -75.69 -10.29 23.38
CA THR A 52 -75.34 -8.95 23.84
C THR A 52 -76.48 -8.25 24.60
N ASP A 53 -77.55 -8.98 24.97
CA ASP A 53 -78.71 -8.48 25.72
C ASP A 53 -78.89 -9.18 27.02
N GLY A 54 -78.88 -8.42 28.13
CA GLY A 54 -79.56 -8.73 29.34
C GLY A 54 -78.79 -9.06 30.59
N GLU A 55 -78.78 -8.13 31.47
CA GLU A 55 -78.73 -8.00 32.91
C GLU A 55 -78.58 -9.26 33.79
N ASN A 56 -77.86 -8.96 34.89
CA ASN A 56 -77.87 -9.47 36.22
C ASN A 56 -76.99 -10.60 36.71
N GLY A 57 -76.06 -10.20 37.49
CA GLY A 57 -75.79 -10.44 38.90
C GLY A 57 -75.35 -11.81 39.34
N SER A 58 -74.17 -11.88 39.85
CA SER A 58 -73.82 -12.13 41.25
C SER A 58 -72.35 -12.63 41.44
N ARG A 59 -71.76 -11.98 42.38
CA ARG A 59 -70.71 -12.31 43.34
C ARG A 59 -69.80 -13.53 43.05
N SER A 60 -68.51 -13.23 42.93
CA SER A 60 -67.35 -14.11 42.95
C SER A 60 -66.88 -14.42 44.36
N PRO A 61 -66.33 -15.61 44.62
CA PRO A 61 -65.38 -15.83 45.71
C PRO A 61 -63.95 -15.70 45.25
N SER A 62 -63.18 -14.97 46.03
CA SER A 62 -61.75 -14.78 45.92
C SER A 62 -61.04 -16.13 46.06
N SER A 63 -60.23 -16.50 45.06
CA SER A 63 -59.30 -17.62 45.19
C SER A 63 -57.88 -17.12 45.36
N LEU A 64 -57.22 -17.61 46.36
CA LEU A 64 -55.81 -17.43 46.68
C LEU A 64 -54.96 -17.95 45.52
N THR A 65 -54.19 -17.09 44.95
CA THR A 65 -53.23 -17.39 43.85
C THR A 65 -52.00 -18.05 44.43
N PRO A 66 -51.55 -19.20 43.91
CA PRO A 66 -50.18 -19.68 44.11
C PRO A 66 -49.25 -18.79 43.32
N THR A 67 -48.25 -18.22 43.98
CA THR A 67 -47.17 -17.47 43.32
C THR A 67 -46.42 -18.38 42.35
N SER A 68 -46.65 -18.22 41.06
CA SER A 68 -46.05 -19.06 40.04
C SER A 68 -44.54 -18.87 40.00
N ARG A 69 -43.80 -19.95 39.96
CA ARG A 69 -42.35 -19.98 39.76
C ARG A 69 -41.93 -19.27 38.44
N PHE A 70 -42.84 -19.12 37.50
CA PHE A 70 -42.67 -18.46 36.21
C PHE A 70 -42.36 -16.95 36.33
N LYS A 71 -42.88 -16.26 37.36
CA LYS A 71 -42.54 -14.83 37.60
C LYS A 71 -41.06 -14.59 37.86
N ARG A 72 -40.30 -15.64 38.24
CA ARG A 72 -38.82 -15.56 38.47
C ARG A 72 -38.02 -15.92 37.24
N VAL A 73 -38.51 -16.79 36.37
CA VAL A 73 -37.74 -17.40 35.29
C VAL A 73 -37.76 -16.52 34.03
N VAL A 74 -38.86 -15.86 33.70
CA VAL A 74 -38.99 -15.20 32.37
C VAL A 74 -38.71 -13.71 32.42
N GLY A 75 -38.44 -13.09 33.57
CA GLY A 75 -38.09 -11.66 33.64
C GLY A 75 -39.14 -10.72 33.03
N LEU A 76 -40.43 -11.18 32.91
CA LEU A 76 -41.54 -10.47 32.29
C LEU A 76 -41.82 -9.05 32.87
N LYS A 77 -41.23 -8.73 34.03
CA LYS A 77 -41.23 -7.36 34.56
C LYS A 77 -40.48 -6.35 33.67
N MET A 78 -39.57 -6.83 32.83
CA MET A 78 -38.75 -5.98 31.93
C MET A 78 -39.52 -5.63 30.65
N LEU A 79 -40.37 -6.52 30.13
CA LEU A 79 -41.22 -6.26 28.96
C LEU A 79 -42.13 -5.04 29.14
N ARG A 80 -42.45 -4.69 30.38
CA ARG A 80 -43.34 -3.57 30.69
C ARG A 80 -42.67 -2.19 30.51
N ARG A 81 -41.34 -2.10 30.51
CA ARG A 81 -40.63 -0.80 30.37
C ARG A 81 -40.52 -0.31 28.91
N SER A 82 -40.42 -1.22 27.97
CA SER A 82 -40.22 -0.93 26.55
C SER A 82 -41.50 -0.43 25.88
N LEU A 83 -42.70 -0.88 26.35
CA LEU A 83 -44.00 -0.51 25.75
C LEU A 83 -44.55 0.83 26.23
N SER A 84 -44.01 1.45 27.29
CA SER A 84 -44.59 2.64 27.93
C SER A 84 -44.00 3.99 27.48
N SER A 85 -43.06 4.05 26.54
CA SER A 85 -42.35 5.29 26.19
C SER A 85 -42.77 5.98 24.90
N SER A 86 -43.85 5.55 24.24
CA SER A 86 -44.23 6.18 22.96
C SER A 86 -45.70 6.58 22.91
N ARG A 87 -45.92 7.89 22.95
CA ARG A 87 -47.11 8.67 22.61
C ARG A 87 -48.05 9.14 23.72
N ARG A 88 -47.70 10.30 24.31
CA ARG A 88 -48.75 11.25 24.76
C ARG A 88 -49.39 11.88 23.51
N THR A 89 -50.58 11.48 23.20
CA THR A 89 -51.49 12.29 22.39
C THR A 89 -52.66 12.74 23.24
N ASN A 90 -52.84 14.06 23.29
CA ASN A 90 -53.96 14.73 23.91
C ASN A 90 -55.28 14.18 23.34
N SER A 91 -56.12 13.63 24.20
CA SER A 91 -57.52 13.38 23.87
C SER A 91 -58.42 14.02 24.92
N ASN A 92 -59.37 14.81 24.42
CA ASN A 92 -60.37 15.56 25.14
C ASN A 92 -61.17 14.70 26.16
N PRO A 93 -61.59 15.26 27.30
CA PRO A 93 -62.40 14.60 28.24
C PRO A 93 -63.91 14.79 27.86
N GLY A 94 -64.55 13.73 27.51
CA GLY A 94 -66.00 13.79 27.34
C GLY A 94 -66.63 12.66 26.58
N ILE A 95 -66.56 11.41 27.13
CA ILE A 95 -67.59 10.38 26.93
C ILE A 95 -67.39 9.35 28.02
N THR A 96 -68.23 9.28 28.99
CA THR A 96 -68.31 8.24 29.98
C THR A 96 -68.64 6.89 29.33
N ARG A 97 -67.57 6.09 29.05
CA ARG A 97 -67.74 4.69 28.66
C ARG A 97 -68.10 3.89 29.90
N LYS A 98 -69.25 3.18 29.86
CA LYS A 98 -69.62 2.16 30.84
C LYS A 98 -68.48 1.18 31.10
N PRO A 99 -68.19 0.74 32.31
CA PRO A 99 -67.15 -0.22 32.56
C PRO A 99 -67.47 -1.54 31.82
N ARG A 100 -66.57 -1.85 30.84
CA ARG A 100 -66.61 -3.16 30.15
C ARG A 100 -66.24 -4.24 31.21
N ARG A 101 -66.98 -5.36 31.22
CA ARG A 101 -66.61 -6.52 32.01
C ARG A 101 -65.15 -6.99 31.57
N PRO A 102 -64.35 -7.55 32.50
CA PRO A 102 -63.07 -8.13 32.09
C PRO A 102 -63.33 -9.27 31.09
N LEU A 103 -62.46 -9.30 30.04
CA LEU A 103 -62.51 -10.35 29.05
C LEU A 103 -62.15 -11.70 29.71
N THR A 104 -62.77 -12.76 29.27
CA THR A 104 -62.35 -14.13 29.67
C THR A 104 -61.08 -14.53 28.90
N SER A 105 -60.33 -15.48 29.45
CA SER A 105 -59.10 -16.01 28.78
C SER A 105 -59.41 -16.58 27.40
N ALA A 106 -60.60 -17.10 27.17
CA ALA A 106 -61.03 -17.52 25.83
C ALA A 106 -61.26 -16.38 24.89
N GLU A 107 -61.85 -15.25 25.33
CA GLU A 107 -62.07 -14.08 24.53
C GLU A 107 -60.71 -13.39 24.18
N ILE A 108 -59.80 -13.32 25.13
CA ILE A 108 -58.44 -12.81 24.92
C ILE A 108 -57.74 -13.63 23.84
N MET A 109 -57.70 -14.96 23.99
CA MET A 109 -57.05 -15.81 22.97
C MET A 109 -57.75 -15.74 21.61
N ARG A 110 -59.07 -15.64 21.53
CA ARG A 110 -59.79 -15.46 20.27
C ARG A 110 -59.32 -14.19 19.55
N GLU A 111 -59.23 -13.07 20.27
CA GLU A 111 -58.80 -11.79 19.71
C GLU A 111 -57.34 -11.83 19.27
N GLN A 112 -56.46 -12.36 20.10
CA GLN A 112 -55.02 -12.52 19.80
C GLN A 112 -54.78 -13.45 18.59
N MET A 113 -55.53 -14.54 18.51
CA MET A 113 -55.47 -15.45 17.36
C MET A 113 -56.30 -14.99 16.17
N LYS A 114 -56.95 -13.84 16.22
CA LYS A 114 -57.79 -13.23 15.15
C LYS A 114 -58.83 -14.17 14.60
N VAL A 115 -59.42 -15.00 15.48
CA VAL A 115 -60.48 -15.92 15.10
C VAL A 115 -61.83 -15.16 15.10
N SER A 116 -62.58 -15.34 14.01
CA SER A 116 -63.90 -14.69 13.86
C SER A 116 -64.91 -15.20 14.92
N GLU A 117 -65.75 -14.33 15.37
CA GLU A 117 -66.81 -14.67 16.30
C GLU A 117 -67.77 -15.78 15.77
N ALA A 118 -68.00 -15.75 14.45
CA ALA A 118 -68.80 -16.80 13.79
C ALA A 118 -68.11 -18.17 13.88
N SER A 119 -66.77 -18.24 13.74
CA SER A 119 -66.02 -19.50 13.87
C SER A 119 -65.98 -19.99 15.31
N ASP A 120 -65.82 -19.08 16.27
CA ASP A 120 -65.87 -19.40 17.71
C ASP A 120 -67.24 -19.93 18.11
N ASN A 121 -68.30 -19.30 17.64
CA ASN A 121 -69.72 -19.76 17.94
C ASN A 121 -70.00 -21.13 17.32
N ARG A 122 -69.54 -21.41 16.13
CA ARG A 122 -69.67 -22.74 15.51
C ARG A 122 -68.91 -23.82 16.30
N LEU A 123 -67.69 -23.51 16.76
CA LEU A 123 -66.95 -24.41 17.64
C LEU A 123 -67.68 -24.69 18.94
N ARG A 124 -68.15 -23.67 19.65
CA ARG A 124 -68.93 -23.85 20.93
C ARG A 124 -70.14 -24.67 20.74
N LYS A 125 -70.89 -24.44 19.68
CA LYS A 125 -72.13 -25.21 19.36
C LYS A 125 -71.83 -26.70 19.11
N THR A 126 -70.73 -26.99 18.42
CA THR A 126 -70.30 -28.37 18.18
C THR A 126 -69.84 -29.05 19.46
N LEU A 127 -69.03 -28.33 20.28
CA LEU A 127 -68.56 -28.87 21.56
C LEU A 127 -69.66 -29.10 22.60
N MET A 128 -70.79 -28.44 22.48
CA MET A 128 -72.02 -28.76 23.32
C MET A 128 -72.57 -30.10 23.02
N ARG A 129 -72.38 -30.68 21.86
CA ARG A 129 -72.96 -31.93 21.35
C ARG A 129 -71.99 -33.11 21.38
N THR A 130 -70.72 -32.85 21.66
CA THR A 130 -69.62 -33.83 21.54
C THR A 130 -68.88 -33.96 22.87
N LEU A 131 -68.21 -35.09 23.09
CA LEU A 131 -67.31 -35.34 24.22
C LEU A 131 -65.84 -35.07 23.88
N VAL A 132 -65.57 -34.53 22.70
CA VAL A 132 -64.16 -34.19 22.23
C VAL A 132 -63.49 -33.26 23.22
N GLY A 133 -62.32 -33.51 23.60
CA GLY A 133 -61.50 -32.66 24.51
C GLY A 133 -61.69 -33.03 26.00
N GLN A 134 -62.50 -34.04 26.33
CA GLN A 134 -62.64 -34.50 27.73
C GLN A 134 -61.62 -35.60 28.07
N MET A 135 -61.11 -36.31 27.16
CA MET A 135 -60.27 -37.50 27.33
C MET A 135 -58.78 -37.23 27.24
N GLY A 136 -58.36 -36.08 26.71
CA GLY A 136 -56.94 -35.65 26.63
C GLY A 136 -56.05 -36.54 25.77
N ARG A 137 -56.57 -37.05 24.67
CA ARG A 137 -55.85 -37.98 23.77
C ARG A 137 -55.56 -37.36 22.45
N ARG A 138 -54.48 -37.79 21.74
CA ARG A 138 -54.13 -37.36 20.38
C ARG A 138 -55.29 -37.48 19.41
N ALA A 139 -56.04 -38.52 19.53
CA ALA A 139 -57.25 -38.69 18.73
C ALA A 139 -58.14 -37.45 18.72
N GLU A 140 -58.12 -36.63 19.76
CA GLU A 140 -58.93 -35.42 19.84
C GLU A 140 -58.56 -34.35 18.88
N THR A 141 -57.25 -34.23 18.47
CA THR A 141 -56.79 -33.26 17.46
C THR A 141 -57.31 -33.57 16.07
N ILE A 142 -57.58 -34.83 15.80
CA ILE A 142 -58.04 -35.36 14.51
C ILE A 142 -59.55 -35.60 14.53
N ILE A 143 -60.11 -36.01 15.69
CA ILE A 143 -61.57 -36.24 15.84
C ILE A 143 -62.33 -34.91 15.83
N LEU A 144 -61.70 -33.79 16.32
CA LEU A 144 -62.41 -32.49 16.37
C LEU A 144 -62.74 -32.00 14.92
N PRO A 145 -61.84 -31.98 13.93
CA PRO A 145 -62.19 -31.69 12.55
C PRO A 145 -63.26 -32.58 11.96
N LEU A 146 -63.19 -33.85 12.29
CA LEU A 146 -64.22 -34.86 11.89
C LEU A 146 -65.59 -34.54 12.48
N GLU A 147 -65.70 -34.27 13.78
CA GLU A 147 -66.87 -33.89 14.43
C GLU A 147 -67.42 -32.53 13.96
N LEU A 148 -66.57 -31.56 13.67
CA LEU A 148 -66.94 -30.31 13.05
C LEU A 148 -67.63 -30.54 11.69
N LEU A 149 -67.05 -31.39 10.87
CA LEU A 149 -67.63 -31.78 9.56
C LEU A 149 -68.98 -32.47 9.70
N ARG A 150 -69.15 -33.30 10.74
CA ARG A 150 -70.39 -34.05 10.98
C ARG A 150 -71.51 -33.18 11.53
N HIS A 151 -71.23 -32.19 12.37
CA HIS A 151 -72.24 -31.44 13.11
C HIS A 151 -72.63 -30.12 12.51
N LEU A 152 -71.74 -29.46 11.76
CA LEU A 152 -71.98 -28.18 11.11
C LEU A 152 -72.62 -28.34 9.74
N LYS A 153 -73.75 -27.68 9.53
CA LYS A 153 -74.52 -27.74 8.28
C LYS A 153 -74.29 -26.52 7.43
N PRO A 154 -74.46 -26.61 6.09
CA PRO A 154 -74.35 -25.43 5.17
C PRO A 154 -75.19 -24.22 5.64
N THR A 155 -76.28 -24.44 6.27
CA THR A 155 -77.21 -23.37 6.78
C THR A 155 -76.61 -22.54 7.92
N GLU A 156 -75.50 -22.93 8.50
CA GLU A 156 -74.82 -22.21 9.57
C GLU A 156 -73.70 -21.32 9.05
N PHE A 157 -73.52 -21.23 7.70
CA PHE A 157 -72.59 -20.36 7.02
C PHE A 157 -73.35 -19.31 6.20
N ASN A 158 -72.71 -18.15 6.01
CA ASN A 158 -73.34 -17.07 5.33
C ASN A 158 -73.50 -17.30 3.81
N ASP A 159 -72.56 -18.11 3.24
CA ASP A 159 -72.53 -18.47 1.85
C ASP A 159 -72.08 -19.91 1.65
N SER A 160 -72.50 -20.53 0.56
CA SER A 160 -72.11 -21.88 0.14
C SER A 160 -70.61 -21.97 -0.14
N ASN A 161 -69.97 -20.88 -0.58
CA ASN A 161 -68.54 -20.81 -0.85
C ASN A 161 -67.77 -20.79 0.47
N GLU A 162 -68.24 -20.06 1.48
CA GLU A 162 -67.63 -20.06 2.82
C GLU A 162 -67.63 -21.47 3.43
N TYR A 163 -68.77 -22.20 3.26
CA TYR A 163 -68.88 -23.58 3.73
C TYR A 163 -67.94 -24.53 2.99
N HIS A 164 -67.77 -24.35 1.68
CA HIS A 164 -66.88 -25.19 0.90
C HIS A 164 -65.40 -24.97 1.26
N ILE A 165 -64.96 -23.70 1.42
CA ILE A 165 -63.62 -23.33 1.86
C ILE A 165 -63.34 -23.89 3.25
N TRP A 166 -64.32 -23.78 4.16
CA TRP A 166 -64.22 -24.34 5.48
C TRP A 166 -64.13 -25.88 5.48
N GLN A 167 -64.93 -26.58 4.67
CA GLN A 167 -64.81 -28.02 4.49
C GLN A 167 -63.45 -28.45 4.00
N LYS A 168 -62.92 -27.75 2.97
CA LYS A 168 -61.57 -28.01 2.45
C LYS A 168 -60.53 -27.90 3.55
N ARG A 169 -60.64 -26.87 4.38
CA ARG A 169 -59.76 -26.69 5.52
C ARG A 169 -59.80 -27.88 6.46
N GLN A 170 -60.98 -28.31 6.90
CA GLN A 170 -61.11 -29.44 7.82
C GLN A 170 -60.54 -30.73 7.21
N LEU A 171 -60.82 -30.99 5.94
CA LEU A 171 -60.27 -32.15 5.23
C LEU A 171 -58.76 -32.07 5.06
N LYS A 172 -58.22 -30.88 4.82
CA LYS A 172 -56.79 -30.66 4.75
C LYS A 172 -56.10 -30.88 6.11
N ILE A 173 -56.70 -30.46 7.20
CA ILE A 173 -56.23 -30.76 8.56
C ILE A 173 -56.16 -32.28 8.79
N LEU A 174 -57.17 -33.03 8.36
CA LEU A 174 -57.17 -34.49 8.43
C LEU A 174 -56.07 -35.11 7.56
N GLU A 175 -55.85 -34.58 6.36
CA GLU A 175 -54.78 -35.03 5.47
C GLU A 175 -53.41 -34.84 6.12
N VAL A 176 -53.12 -33.60 6.56
CA VAL A 176 -51.83 -33.27 7.17
C VAL A 176 -51.62 -34.06 8.50
N GLY A 177 -52.68 -34.22 9.32
CA GLY A 177 -52.57 -34.90 10.59
C GLY A 177 -52.46 -36.45 10.49
N LEU A 178 -52.92 -37.04 9.38
CA LEU A 178 -52.98 -38.50 9.23
C LEU A 178 -52.11 -39.06 8.12
N LEU A 179 -51.96 -38.35 6.99
CA LEU A 179 -51.27 -38.85 5.80
C LEU A 179 -49.85 -38.34 5.67
N HIS A 180 -49.54 -37.08 6.04
CA HIS A 180 -48.22 -36.48 5.92
C HIS A 180 -47.35 -36.68 7.16
N HIS A 181 -47.13 -37.94 7.53
CA HIS A 181 -46.36 -38.29 8.72
C HIS A 181 -44.94 -38.75 8.28
N PRO A 182 -43.88 -37.93 8.49
CA PRO A 182 -42.57 -38.26 8.00
C PRO A 182 -41.87 -39.41 8.73
N SER A 183 -42.25 -39.73 9.95
CA SER A 183 -41.48 -40.64 10.80
C SER A 183 -41.87 -42.13 10.74
N LYS A 184 -42.94 -42.49 10.06
CA LYS A 184 -43.33 -43.93 9.92
C LYS A 184 -43.93 -44.21 8.55
N PRO A 185 -43.28 -45.04 7.71
CA PRO A 185 -43.87 -45.49 6.47
C PRO A 185 -45.17 -46.27 6.77
N LEU A 186 -46.08 -46.19 5.81
CA LEU A 186 -47.36 -46.89 5.87
C LEU A 186 -47.14 -48.42 5.68
N ASP A 187 -46.61 -49.07 6.71
CA ASP A 187 -46.35 -50.50 6.70
C ASP A 187 -47.63 -51.29 6.98
N GLY A 188 -48.16 -51.85 5.97
CA GLY A 188 -49.29 -52.78 6.04
C GLY A 188 -50.33 -52.57 4.92
N ASN A 189 -50.66 -53.60 4.20
CA ASN A 189 -51.60 -53.56 3.07
C ASN A 189 -53.03 -53.00 3.44
N GLY A 190 -53.42 -53.05 4.70
CA GLY A 190 -54.70 -52.49 5.14
C GLY A 190 -54.72 -50.99 5.39
N THR A 191 -53.69 -50.45 6.02
CA THR A 191 -53.58 -49.02 6.33
C THR A 191 -53.35 -48.17 5.09
N ASN A 192 -52.64 -48.69 4.10
CA ASN A 192 -52.44 -48.03 2.84
C ASN A 192 -53.76 -47.81 2.07
N ASN A 193 -54.68 -48.78 2.10
CA ASN A 193 -55.99 -48.63 1.48
C ASN A 193 -56.83 -47.49 2.13
N PHE A 194 -56.81 -47.35 3.43
CA PHE A 194 -57.54 -46.26 4.13
C PHE A 194 -56.91 -44.92 3.84
N ALA A 195 -55.61 -44.86 3.77
CA ALA A 195 -54.88 -43.64 3.41
C ALA A 195 -55.14 -43.21 1.96
N MET A 196 -55.12 -44.15 1.01
CA MET A 196 -55.47 -43.87 -0.38
C MET A 196 -56.91 -43.40 -0.50
N CYS A 197 -57.85 -44.11 0.14
CA CYS A 197 -59.29 -43.77 0.11
C CYS A 197 -59.53 -42.36 0.67
N LEU A 198 -58.93 -42.01 1.80
CA LEU A 198 -59.05 -40.69 2.36
C LEU A 198 -58.44 -39.62 1.44
N GLY A 199 -57.27 -39.88 0.85
CA GLY A 199 -56.61 -38.99 -0.10
C GLY A 199 -57.46 -38.76 -1.37
N ASP A 200 -58.13 -39.80 -1.87
CA ASP A 200 -59.00 -39.70 -3.04
C ASP A 200 -60.28 -38.84 -2.72
N ILE A 201 -60.85 -39.00 -1.56
CA ILE A 201 -61.99 -38.20 -1.09
C ILE A 201 -61.54 -36.71 -0.96
N ILE A 202 -60.37 -36.46 -0.39
CA ILE A 202 -59.86 -35.10 -0.24
C ILE A 202 -59.60 -34.48 -1.61
N ARG A 203 -58.95 -35.17 -2.52
CA ARG A 203 -58.75 -34.71 -3.88
C ARG A 203 -60.03 -34.41 -4.61
N SER A 204 -61.04 -35.25 -4.47
CA SER A 204 -62.36 -35.03 -5.08
C SER A 204 -63.08 -33.84 -4.51
N SER A 205 -62.90 -33.53 -3.22
CA SER A 205 -63.49 -32.38 -2.51
C SER A 205 -62.93 -31.03 -2.95
N ILE A 206 -61.79 -31.00 -3.67
CA ILE A 206 -61.20 -29.75 -4.20
C ILE A 206 -62.17 -29.06 -5.17
N HIS A 207 -62.91 -29.85 -5.95
CA HIS A 207 -63.81 -29.34 -6.98
C HIS A 207 -65.27 -29.27 -6.55
N LYS A 208 -65.69 -30.13 -5.64
CA LYS A 208 -67.11 -30.24 -5.20
C LYS A 208 -67.22 -30.47 -3.70
N PRO A 209 -68.12 -29.73 -2.97
CA PRO A 209 -68.31 -29.95 -1.56
C PRO A 209 -68.79 -31.38 -1.32
N ILE A 210 -68.28 -31.99 -0.24
CA ILE A 210 -68.73 -33.34 0.18
C ILE A 210 -70.05 -33.27 0.89
N ASP A 211 -70.86 -34.26 0.73
CA ASP A 211 -72.10 -34.48 1.55
C ASP A 211 -71.73 -34.97 2.96
N THR A 212 -72.06 -34.16 3.96
CA THR A 212 -71.82 -34.46 5.40
C THR A 212 -73.08 -34.92 6.10
N GLY A 213 -74.14 -35.27 5.40
CA GLY A 213 -75.41 -35.76 5.97
C GLY A 213 -75.17 -37.06 6.73
N LYS A 214 -76.12 -37.32 7.73
CA LYS A 214 -76.08 -38.52 8.60
C LYS A 214 -76.01 -39.83 7.83
N ASN A 215 -76.63 -39.91 6.66
CA ASN A 215 -76.69 -41.06 5.80
C ASN A 215 -75.65 -41.06 4.66
N SER A 216 -74.71 -40.09 4.58
CA SER A 216 -73.72 -39.97 3.56
C SER A 216 -72.77 -41.17 3.66
N GLU A 217 -72.57 -41.83 2.56
CA GLU A 217 -71.56 -42.87 2.39
C GLU A 217 -70.15 -42.34 2.48
N THR A 218 -69.94 -41.16 1.91
CA THR A 218 -68.64 -40.44 1.95
C THR A 218 -68.26 -40.13 3.37
N MET A 219 -69.21 -39.61 4.18
CA MET A 219 -68.94 -39.29 5.58
C MET A 219 -68.66 -40.56 6.41
N ARG A 220 -69.37 -41.66 6.16
CA ARG A 220 -69.05 -42.94 6.80
C ARG A 220 -67.67 -43.45 6.46
N THR A 221 -67.28 -43.34 5.19
CA THR A 221 -65.95 -43.71 4.74
C THR A 221 -64.85 -42.86 5.35
N ILE A 222 -65.04 -41.53 5.44
CA ILE A 222 -64.10 -40.64 6.15
C ILE A 222 -64.00 -41.07 7.61
N CYS A 223 -65.12 -41.30 8.31
CA CYS A 223 -65.05 -41.71 9.66
C CYS A 223 -64.29 -43.02 9.90
N ASN A 224 -64.51 -44.03 9.03
CA ASN A 224 -63.81 -45.30 9.10
C ASN A 224 -62.28 -45.11 8.79
N CYS A 225 -61.92 -44.32 7.78
CA CYS A 225 -60.57 -44.03 7.47
C CYS A 225 -59.87 -43.32 8.62
N VAL A 226 -60.48 -42.24 9.16
CA VAL A 226 -59.93 -41.48 10.26
C VAL A 226 -59.75 -42.32 11.54
N VAL A 227 -60.71 -43.09 11.90
CA VAL A 227 -60.60 -43.99 13.05
C VAL A 227 -59.53 -45.03 12.86
N SER A 228 -59.47 -45.70 11.68
CA SER A 228 -58.48 -46.70 11.41
C SER A 228 -57.06 -46.13 11.35
N LEU A 229 -56.88 -44.91 10.83
CA LEU A 229 -55.56 -44.24 10.76
C LEU A 229 -55.15 -43.60 12.10
N ALA A 230 -56.10 -43.04 12.88
CA ALA A 230 -55.83 -42.43 14.17
C ALA A 230 -55.39 -43.44 15.24
N TRP A 231 -55.91 -44.61 15.20
CA TRP A 231 -55.64 -45.69 16.22
C TRP A 231 -54.50 -46.62 15.75
N ARG A 232 -53.78 -46.32 14.74
CA ARG A 232 -52.79 -47.16 14.08
C ARG A 232 -51.61 -47.58 14.99
N ASN A 233 -51.36 -46.90 16.09
CA ASN A 233 -50.15 -47.09 16.90
C ASN A 233 -50.43 -47.32 18.40
N ALA A 234 -51.59 -47.73 18.77
CA ALA A 234 -51.99 -47.76 20.20
C ALA A 234 -51.85 -49.13 20.88
N PRO A 235 -50.83 -49.26 21.71
CA PRO A 235 -51.11 -49.88 23.03
C PRO A 235 -51.04 -48.84 24.17
N THR A 236 -50.72 -47.60 24.00
CA THR A 236 -50.61 -46.60 25.05
C THR A 236 -51.63 -45.49 24.90
N ASP A 237 -52.36 -45.20 25.96
CA ASP A 237 -53.36 -44.14 26.04
C ASP A 237 -52.81 -42.71 25.95
N PHE A 238 -51.51 -42.57 25.88
CA PHE A 238 -50.81 -41.28 25.90
C PHE A 238 -50.42 -40.83 24.51
N CYS A 239 -50.78 -39.60 24.20
CA CYS A 239 -50.33 -38.91 22.96
C CYS A 239 -48.87 -38.46 23.10
N HIS A 240 -48.06 -38.75 22.09
CA HIS A 240 -46.69 -38.24 21.99
C HIS A 240 -46.59 -37.23 20.86
N TRP A 241 -45.89 -36.07 21.09
CA TRP A 241 -45.80 -34.96 20.10
C TRP A 241 -45.23 -35.40 18.74
N ALA A 242 -44.27 -36.33 18.75
CA ALA A 242 -43.66 -36.86 17.55
C ALA A 242 -44.66 -37.62 16.68
N ASP A 243 -45.70 -38.16 17.23
CA ASP A 243 -46.73 -38.86 16.47
C ASP A 243 -47.58 -37.96 15.57
N GLY A 244 -47.62 -36.65 15.85
CA GLY A 244 -48.29 -35.64 15.05
C GLY A 244 -47.35 -34.59 14.45
N PHE A 245 -46.03 -34.85 14.48
CA PHE A 245 -45.05 -33.94 13.90
C PHE A 245 -45.14 -33.95 12.37
N PRO A 246 -45.03 -32.81 11.70
CA PRO A 246 -44.75 -31.44 12.16
C PRO A 246 -45.99 -30.66 12.61
N PHE A 247 -47.21 -31.17 12.36
CA PHE A 247 -48.45 -30.42 12.55
C PHE A 247 -48.65 -29.99 14.02
N ASN A 248 -48.49 -30.90 14.99
CA ASN A 248 -48.62 -30.57 16.42
C ASN A 248 -47.68 -29.48 16.88
N ALA A 249 -46.42 -29.51 16.36
CA ALA A 249 -45.42 -28.47 16.69
C ALA A 249 -45.85 -27.09 16.16
N HIS A 250 -46.34 -27.02 14.93
CA HIS A 250 -46.83 -25.78 14.35
C HIS A 250 -48.06 -25.24 15.08
N LEU A 251 -48.99 -26.10 15.49
CA LEU A 251 -50.14 -25.69 16.31
C LEU A 251 -49.70 -25.10 17.65
N TYR A 252 -48.75 -25.75 18.33
CA TYR A 252 -48.26 -25.31 19.61
C TYR A 252 -47.47 -24.02 19.53
N VAL A 253 -46.57 -23.90 18.54
CA VAL A 253 -45.82 -22.68 18.26
C VAL A 253 -46.77 -21.53 17.92
N SER A 254 -47.86 -21.80 17.17
CA SER A 254 -48.90 -20.78 16.90
C SER A 254 -49.61 -20.27 18.17
N LEU A 255 -49.88 -21.17 19.13
CA LEU A 255 -50.43 -20.81 20.44
C LEU A 255 -49.43 -19.91 21.21
N LEU A 256 -48.18 -20.32 21.29
CA LEU A 256 -47.15 -19.55 21.99
C LEU A 256 -46.95 -18.16 21.38
N ARG A 257 -46.94 -18.04 20.04
CA ARG A 257 -46.84 -16.74 19.35
C ARG A 257 -48.01 -15.81 19.67
N SER A 258 -49.18 -16.34 19.85
CA SER A 258 -50.39 -15.55 20.16
C SER A 258 -50.26 -14.73 21.45
N ILE A 259 -49.37 -15.12 22.37
CA ILE A 259 -49.10 -14.36 23.60
C ILE A 259 -48.48 -12.99 23.30
N PHE A 260 -47.73 -12.89 22.22
CA PHE A 260 -46.98 -11.68 21.82
C PHE A 260 -47.78 -10.77 20.87
N ASP A 261 -48.92 -11.21 20.34
CA ASP A 261 -49.76 -10.46 19.40
C ASP A 261 -50.73 -9.49 20.12
N LEU A 262 -50.35 -8.99 21.29
CA LEU A 262 -51.09 -8.09 22.14
C LEU A 262 -51.30 -6.73 21.47
N LYS A 263 -52.45 -6.45 21.00
CA LYS A 263 -52.84 -5.14 20.44
C LYS A 263 -53.15 -4.10 21.50
N ASP A 264 -53.47 -4.49 22.71
CA ASP A 264 -53.82 -3.60 23.80
C ASP A 264 -52.71 -3.54 24.86
N GLU A 265 -52.25 -2.32 25.11
CA GLU A 265 -51.26 -1.99 26.15
C GLU A 265 -51.78 -2.28 27.59
N THR A 266 -52.99 -2.77 27.70
CA THR A 266 -53.69 -2.98 28.94
C THR A 266 -53.69 -4.42 29.46
N CYS A 267 -53.09 -5.39 28.71
CA CYS A 267 -52.93 -6.76 29.20
C CYS A 267 -52.02 -6.81 30.43
N VAL A 268 -52.61 -7.21 31.55
CA VAL A 268 -51.90 -7.35 32.81
C VAL A 268 -51.02 -8.61 32.73
N LEU A 269 -49.79 -8.56 33.28
CA LEU A 269 -48.87 -9.71 33.33
C LEU A 269 -49.49 -10.97 33.92
N ASP A 270 -50.46 -10.79 34.81
CA ASP A 270 -51.21 -11.88 35.42
C ASP A 270 -52.08 -12.66 34.40
N GLU A 271 -52.56 -11.99 33.35
CA GLU A 271 -53.34 -12.61 32.24
C GLU A 271 -52.45 -13.47 31.34
N VAL A 272 -51.19 -13.04 31.10
CA VAL A 272 -50.22 -13.82 30.33
C VAL A 272 -49.81 -15.09 31.05
N ASP A 273 -49.56 -14.99 32.36
CA ASP A 273 -49.25 -16.17 33.21
C ASP A 273 -50.43 -17.15 33.23
N GLU A 274 -51.66 -16.65 33.29
CA GLU A 274 -52.86 -17.48 33.26
C GLU A 274 -53.00 -18.20 31.89
N LEU A 275 -52.75 -17.49 30.80
CA LEU A 275 -52.79 -18.10 29.46
C LEU A 275 -51.73 -19.19 29.29
N LEU A 276 -50.50 -18.99 29.81
CA LEU A 276 -49.44 -19.99 29.74
C LEU A 276 -49.84 -21.24 30.56
N GLU A 277 -50.45 -21.06 31.72
CA GLU A 277 -50.96 -22.17 32.53
C GLU A 277 -52.10 -22.91 31.82
N LEU A 278 -52.99 -22.20 31.14
CA LEU A 278 -54.05 -22.81 30.32
C LEU A 278 -53.50 -23.58 29.11
N MET A 279 -52.40 -23.10 28.49
CA MET A 279 -51.73 -23.79 27.38
C MET A 279 -51.21 -25.16 27.81
N LYS A 280 -50.79 -25.34 29.07
CA LYS A 280 -50.41 -26.68 29.59
C LYS A 280 -51.52 -27.72 29.51
N LYS A 281 -52.79 -27.27 29.48
CA LYS A 281 -53.96 -28.18 29.28
C LYS A 281 -53.97 -28.78 27.85
N THR A 282 -53.33 -28.12 26.88
CA THR A 282 -53.20 -28.64 25.50
C THR A 282 -52.13 -29.74 25.38
N TRP A 283 -51.23 -29.86 26.39
CA TRP A 283 -50.15 -30.84 26.34
C TRP A 283 -50.65 -32.28 26.22
N THR A 284 -51.74 -32.62 26.99
CA THR A 284 -52.32 -33.95 26.89
C THR A 284 -52.89 -34.28 25.51
N THR A 285 -53.39 -33.25 24.81
CA THR A 285 -53.98 -33.39 23.48
C THR A 285 -52.93 -33.37 22.35
N LEU A 286 -51.94 -32.50 22.46
CA LEU A 286 -50.85 -32.35 21.45
C LEU A 286 -49.67 -33.29 21.70
N GLY A 287 -49.66 -33.98 22.88
CA GLY A 287 -48.58 -34.86 23.27
C GLY A 287 -47.32 -34.17 23.75
N PHE A 288 -47.43 -32.91 24.16
CA PHE A 288 -46.27 -32.12 24.61
C PHE A 288 -45.88 -32.46 26.05
N ASN A 289 -44.62 -32.29 26.33
CA ASN A 289 -44.04 -32.39 27.67
C ASN A 289 -43.28 -31.09 28.00
N LYS A 290 -42.79 -30.97 29.24
CA LYS A 290 -42.07 -29.78 29.68
C LYS A 290 -40.81 -29.51 28.82
N PRO A 291 -39.90 -30.46 28.52
CA PRO A 291 -38.73 -30.22 27.68
C PRO A 291 -39.08 -29.66 26.30
N MET A 292 -40.10 -30.25 25.66
CA MET A 292 -40.54 -29.79 24.33
C MET A 292 -41.20 -28.42 24.37
N HIS A 293 -41.96 -28.12 25.47
CA HIS A 293 -42.47 -26.77 25.69
C HIS A 293 -41.32 -25.73 25.82
N ASP A 294 -40.36 -26.02 26.69
CA ASP A 294 -39.24 -25.10 26.94
C ASP A 294 -38.45 -24.83 25.66
N LEU A 295 -38.25 -25.86 24.84
CA LEU A 295 -37.60 -25.74 23.53
C LEU A 295 -38.42 -24.86 22.54
N CYS A 296 -39.73 -25.17 22.41
CA CYS A 296 -40.59 -24.37 21.53
C CYS A 296 -40.73 -22.94 22.01
N PHE A 297 -40.77 -22.69 23.31
CA PHE A 297 -40.89 -21.36 23.87
C PHE A 297 -39.57 -20.57 23.69
N THR A 298 -38.41 -21.19 23.87
CA THR A 298 -37.11 -20.60 23.55
C THR A 298 -37.06 -20.13 22.09
N TRP A 299 -37.52 -20.99 21.18
CA TRP A 299 -37.60 -20.64 19.75
C TRP A 299 -38.55 -19.48 19.47
N VAL A 300 -39.75 -19.49 20.07
CA VAL A 300 -40.74 -18.43 19.83
C VAL A 300 -40.24 -17.07 20.34
N LEU A 301 -39.61 -17.03 21.52
CA LEU A 301 -38.98 -15.80 22.05
C LEU A 301 -37.89 -15.27 21.11
N PHE A 302 -37.01 -16.15 20.68
CA PHE A 302 -35.98 -15.80 19.71
C PHE A 302 -36.56 -15.31 18.37
N GLN A 303 -37.53 -16.05 17.83
CA GLN A 303 -38.19 -15.66 16.59
C GLN A 303 -38.91 -14.33 16.70
N GLN A 304 -39.58 -14.05 17.84
CA GLN A 304 -40.24 -12.80 18.08
C GLN A 304 -39.25 -11.63 18.09
N TYR A 305 -38.10 -11.80 18.72
CA TYR A 305 -37.01 -10.82 18.64
C TYR A 305 -36.63 -10.50 17.20
N VAL A 306 -36.44 -11.53 16.36
CA VAL A 306 -36.11 -11.34 14.96
C VAL A 306 -37.22 -10.61 14.20
N MET A 307 -38.51 -10.94 14.51
CA MET A 307 -39.68 -10.33 13.83
C MET A 307 -39.95 -8.88 14.26
N THR A 308 -39.54 -8.48 15.46
CA THR A 308 -39.71 -7.08 15.95
C THR A 308 -38.64 -6.14 15.37
N GLY A 309 -37.79 -6.63 14.46
CA GLY A 309 -36.73 -5.84 13.86
C GLY A 309 -35.54 -5.65 14.80
N GLN A 310 -35.37 -6.55 15.75
CA GLN A 310 -34.22 -6.60 16.67
C GLN A 310 -34.15 -5.42 17.66
N VAL A 311 -35.29 -4.87 18.03
CA VAL A 311 -35.38 -3.72 18.94
C VAL A 311 -35.52 -4.17 20.41
N GLU A 312 -36.16 -5.32 20.65
CA GLU A 312 -36.52 -5.76 22.00
C GLU A 312 -35.50 -6.77 22.56
N THR A 313 -34.45 -6.28 23.19
CA THR A 313 -33.39 -7.11 23.81
C THR A 313 -33.91 -7.98 24.97
N ASP A 314 -35.00 -7.60 25.62
CA ASP A 314 -35.63 -8.36 26.69
C ASP A 314 -36.09 -9.73 26.22
N LEU A 315 -36.51 -9.88 24.95
CA LEU A 315 -36.86 -11.16 24.35
C LEU A 315 -35.64 -12.11 24.22
N LEU A 316 -34.49 -11.58 23.92
CA LEU A 316 -33.23 -12.37 23.90
C LEU A 316 -32.84 -12.80 25.31
N SER A 317 -32.97 -11.92 26.29
CA SER A 317 -32.71 -12.23 27.70
C SER A 317 -33.63 -13.33 28.20
N ALA A 318 -34.92 -13.25 27.82
CA ALA A 318 -35.92 -14.29 28.15
C ALA A 318 -35.59 -15.61 27.43
N SER A 319 -35.19 -15.55 26.15
CA SER A 319 -34.78 -16.74 25.39
C SER A 319 -33.54 -17.40 26.02
N LEU A 320 -32.54 -16.62 26.46
CA LEU A 320 -31.37 -17.11 27.16
C LEU A 320 -31.75 -17.79 28.50
N THR A 321 -32.69 -17.20 29.26
CA THR A 321 -33.20 -17.77 30.48
C THR A 321 -33.87 -19.13 30.23
N MET A 322 -34.71 -19.20 29.22
CA MET A 322 -35.36 -20.47 28.83
C MET A 322 -34.34 -21.49 28.31
N LEU A 323 -33.28 -21.05 27.61
CA LEU A 323 -32.22 -21.93 27.18
C LEU A 323 -31.48 -22.62 28.35
N THR A 324 -31.39 -21.97 29.53
CA THR A 324 -30.85 -22.63 30.72
C THR A 324 -31.72 -23.78 31.21
N GLU A 325 -33.05 -23.66 31.08
CA GLU A 325 -33.97 -24.76 31.37
C GLU A 325 -33.83 -25.90 30.35
N VAL A 326 -33.72 -25.56 29.06
CA VAL A 326 -33.43 -26.54 27.99
C VAL A 326 -32.10 -27.27 28.26
N ALA A 327 -31.07 -26.56 28.70
CA ALA A 327 -29.77 -27.16 29.07
C ALA A 327 -29.88 -28.12 30.27
N ASN A 328 -30.74 -27.81 31.24
CA ASN A 328 -31.02 -28.70 32.38
C ASN A 328 -31.76 -29.96 31.92
N ASP A 329 -32.69 -29.81 30.98
CA ASP A 329 -33.44 -30.93 30.43
C ASP A 329 -32.60 -31.81 29.51
N SER A 330 -31.66 -31.22 28.77
CA SER A 330 -30.75 -31.92 27.88
C SER A 330 -29.73 -32.82 28.62
N LYS A 331 -29.47 -32.58 29.90
CA LYS A 331 -28.59 -33.41 30.74
C LYS A 331 -29.24 -34.63 31.36
N LYS A 332 -30.54 -34.81 31.21
CA LYS A 332 -31.26 -35.97 31.76
C LYS A 332 -30.88 -37.26 31.02
N VAL A 333 -30.74 -38.36 31.76
CA VAL A 333 -30.30 -39.65 31.21
C VAL A 333 -31.37 -40.31 30.31
N ASP A 334 -32.64 -40.09 30.58
CA ASP A 334 -33.79 -40.71 29.87
C ASP A 334 -34.31 -39.79 28.76
N ARG A 335 -33.40 -39.34 27.85
CA ARG A 335 -33.78 -38.47 26.72
C ARG A 335 -34.34 -39.26 25.54
N GLU A 336 -35.44 -38.77 24.99
CA GLU A 336 -36.01 -39.33 23.78
C GLU A 336 -35.14 -38.96 22.56
N ALA A 337 -34.80 -39.90 21.70
CA ALA A 337 -33.98 -39.66 20.51
C ALA A 337 -34.58 -38.56 19.61
N VAL A 338 -35.91 -38.56 19.47
CA VAL A 338 -36.64 -37.57 18.64
C VAL A 338 -36.56 -36.16 19.25
N TYR A 339 -36.55 -36.04 20.58
CA TYR A 339 -36.32 -34.75 21.23
C TYR A 339 -34.91 -34.22 20.98
N VAL A 340 -33.90 -35.10 21.02
CA VAL A 340 -32.49 -34.71 20.75
C VAL A 340 -32.31 -34.21 19.32
N GLU A 341 -32.96 -34.86 18.36
CA GLU A 341 -32.98 -34.42 16.97
C GLU A 341 -33.62 -33.03 16.83
N MET A 342 -34.78 -32.82 17.45
CA MET A 342 -35.47 -31.53 17.40
C MET A 342 -34.67 -30.44 18.10
N LEU A 343 -34.04 -30.75 19.22
CA LEU A 343 -33.13 -29.86 19.95
C LEU A 343 -31.98 -29.43 19.03
N SER A 344 -31.34 -30.36 18.33
CA SER A 344 -30.29 -30.09 17.38
C SER A 344 -30.75 -29.13 16.28
N VAL A 345 -31.88 -29.38 15.64
CA VAL A 345 -32.39 -28.55 14.54
C VAL A 345 -32.74 -27.14 15.03
N VAL A 346 -33.41 -27.01 16.19
CA VAL A 346 -33.78 -25.70 16.74
C VAL A 346 -32.53 -24.88 17.10
N LEU A 347 -31.62 -25.47 17.88
CA LEU A 347 -30.43 -24.75 18.32
C LEU A 347 -29.48 -24.41 17.14
N THR A 348 -29.33 -25.31 16.17
CA THR A 348 -28.56 -25.01 14.95
C THR A 348 -29.18 -23.86 14.17
N SER A 349 -30.50 -23.81 14.04
CA SER A 349 -31.16 -22.70 13.34
C SER A 349 -30.94 -21.36 14.07
N MET A 350 -30.96 -21.36 15.39
CA MET A 350 -30.68 -20.15 16.20
C MET A 350 -29.20 -19.72 16.09
N THR A 351 -28.28 -20.68 16.25
CA THR A 351 -26.85 -20.39 16.21
C THR A 351 -26.41 -19.88 14.84
N VAL A 352 -26.80 -20.51 13.74
CA VAL A 352 -26.49 -20.09 12.38
C VAL A 352 -26.96 -18.66 12.10
N TRP A 353 -28.19 -18.31 12.53
CA TRP A 353 -28.67 -16.93 12.37
C TRP A 353 -27.84 -15.94 13.19
N CYS A 354 -27.57 -16.24 14.46
CA CYS A 354 -26.78 -15.39 15.33
C CYS A 354 -25.32 -15.22 14.82
N GLU A 355 -24.68 -16.33 14.44
CA GLU A 355 -23.31 -16.32 13.93
C GLU A 355 -23.18 -15.49 12.65
N LYS A 356 -24.13 -15.61 11.71
CA LYS A 356 -24.18 -14.77 10.52
C LYS A 356 -24.21 -13.28 10.87
N ARG A 357 -24.92 -12.89 11.94
CA ARG A 357 -24.99 -11.50 12.42
C ARG A 357 -23.72 -11.09 13.16
N LEU A 358 -23.15 -11.98 13.95
CA LEU A 358 -21.90 -11.75 14.67
C LEU A 358 -20.70 -11.61 13.72
N MET A 359 -20.69 -12.33 12.60
CA MET A 359 -19.65 -12.19 11.56
C MET A 359 -19.63 -10.81 10.89
N ASP A 360 -20.69 -10.03 10.98
CA ASP A 360 -20.78 -8.63 10.51
C ASP A 360 -21.53 -7.77 11.54
N TYR A 361 -21.07 -7.78 12.80
CA TYR A 361 -21.79 -7.07 13.87
C TYR A 361 -21.78 -5.55 13.70
N HIS A 362 -20.74 -4.98 13.06
CA HIS A 362 -20.71 -3.56 12.72
C HIS A 362 -21.81 -3.14 11.74
N GLY A 363 -22.19 -4.02 10.83
CA GLY A 363 -23.27 -3.79 9.88
C GLY A 363 -24.65 -4.22 10.40
N SER A 364 -24.68 -5.17 11.34
CA SER A 364 -25.91 -5.81 11.81
C SER A 364 -26.52 -5.14 13.04
N PHE A 365 -25.71 -4.57 13.94
CA PHE A 365 -26.17 -4.02 15.20
C PHE A 365 -25.91 -2.52 15.30
N SER A 366 -26.96 -1.76 15.56
CA SER A 366 -26.87 -0.33 15.87
C SER A 366 -26.60 -0.09 17.37
N ASP A 367 -27.01 -1.03 18.23
CA ASP A 367 -26.84 -1.00 19.66
C ASP A 367 -25.93 -2.14 20.15
N VAL A 368 -24.93 -1.78 20.91
CA VAL A 368 -23.95 -2.71 21.52
C VAL A 368 -24.60 -3.61 22.57
N GLY A 369 -25.64 -3.13 23.24
CA GLY A 369 -26.39 -3.89 24.27
C GLY A 369 -26.95 -5.23 23.75
N VAL A 370 -27.24 -5.31 22.46
CA VAL A 370 -27.70 -6.54 21.81
C VAL A 370 -26.65 -7.67 21.91
N MET A 371 -25.37 -7.34 21.76
CA MET A 371 -24.30 -8.34 21.85
C MET A 371 -24.17 -8.97 23.24
N GLU A 372 -24.49 -8.23 24.28
CA GLU A 372 -24.49 -8.77 25.65
C GLU A 372 -25.45 -9.95 25.85
N HIS A 373 -26.50 -10.05 25.02
CA HIS A 373 -27.50 -11.11 25.07
C HIS A 373 -27.27 -12.17 23.99
N ILE A 374 -26.80 -11.80 22.79
CA ILE A 374 -26.58 -12.74 21.68
C ILE A 374 -25.39 -13.65 21.95
N LEU A 375 -24.28 -13.13 22.44
CA LEU A 375 -23.09 -13.94 22.70
C LEU A 375 -23.32 -15.07 23.69
N PRO A 376 -23.89 -14.81 24.89
CA PRO A 376 -24.24 -15.89 25.82
C PRO A 376 -25.21 -16.89 25.24
N LEU A 377 -26.18 -16.41 24.41
CA LEU A 377 -27.17 -17.29 23.77
C LEU A 377 -26.47 -18.27 22.80
N VAL A 378 -25.57 -17.76 21.94
CA VAL A 378 -24.80 -18.59 20.98
C VAL A 378 -23.92 -19.59 21.73
N PHE A 379 -23.15 -19.13 22.71
CA PHE A 379 -22.23 -20.02 23.43
C PHE A 379 -22.99 -21.08 24.24
N SER A 380 -24.11 -20.72 24.89
CA SER A 380 -24.96 -21.69 25.60
C SER A 380 -25.59 -22.71 24.65
N ALA A 381 -26.09 -22.25 23.49
CA ALA A 381 -26.65 -23.15 22.47
C ALA A 381 -25.58 -24.07 21.86
N THR A 382 -24.42 -23.53 21.56
CA THR A 382 -23.27 -24.31 21.01
C THR A 382 -22.83 -25.37 22.02
N ARG A 383 -22.71 -25.01 23.30
CA ARG A 383 -22.34 -25.96 24.38
C ARG A 383 -23.33 -27.11 24.49
N ILE A 384 -24.63 -26.83 24.43
CA ILE A 384 -25.65 -27.89 24.44
C ILE A 384 -25.52 -28.79 23.22
N LEU A 385 -25.23 -28.21 22.03
CA LEU A 385 -25.03 -28.98 20.81
C LEU A 385 -23.79 -29.88 20.87
N GLU A 386 -22.71 -29.40 21.45
CA GLU A 386 -21.44 -30.14 21.55
C GLU A 386 -21.48 -31.21 22.67
N GLU A 387 -22.03 -30.88 23.83
CA GLU A 387 -21.99 -31.76 25.01
C GLU A 387 -23.13 -32.80 24.98
N ASP A 388 -24.33 -32.39 24.53
CA ASP A 388 -25.56 -33.13 24.74
C ASP A 388 -26.16 -33.80 23.50
N VAL A 389 -25.71 -33.48 22.28
CA VAL A 389 -26.21 -34.05 21.02
C VAL A 389 -25.25 -35.06 20.44
N PRO A 390 -25.54 -36.38 20.49
CA PRO A 390 -24.66 -37.40 19.90
C PRO A 390 -24.63 -37.30 18.37
N GLY A 391 -23.43 -37.24 17.80
CA GLY A 391 -23.22 -37.24 16.34
C GLY A 391 -22.90 -35.89 15.72
N VAL A 392 -23.03 -34.81 16.41
CA VAL A 392 -22.42 -33.53 16.03
C VAL A 392 -20.94 -33.61 16.44
N LYS A 393 -20.16 -34.31 15.64
CA LYS A 393 -18.69 -34.22 15.75
C LYS A 393 -18.33 -32.81 15.35
N ALA A 394 -17.87 -32.03 16.30
CA ALA A 394 -17.04 -30.89 15.98
C ALA A 394 -15.81 -31.41 15.22
N ASP A 395 -15.78 -31.26 13.92
CA ASP A 395 -14.62 -31.54 13.06
C ASP A 395 -13.44 -30.59 13.34
N ILE A 396 -13.56 -29.78 14.39
CA ILE A 396 -12.54 -28.83 14.85
C ILE A 396 -12.45 -29.01 16.36
N ALA A 397 -11.24 -29.31 16.84
CA ALA A 397 -10.90 -29.27 18.26
C ALA A 397 -11.61 -28.09 18.93
N SER A 398 -12.28 -28.35 20.06
CA SER A 398 -13.17 -27.39 20.76
C SER A 398 -12.59 -26.00 20.71
N ASP A 399 -13.06 -25.20 19.75
CA ASP A 399 -12.66 -23.80 19.64
C ASP A 399 -13.18 -23.13 20.93
N SER A 400 -12.28 -22.66 21.75
CA SER A 400 -12.65 -21.91 22.95
C SER A 400 -13.55 -20.74 22.54
N GLU A 401 -14.46 -20.33 23.40
CA GLU A 401 -15.36 -19.18 23.18
C GLU A 401 -14.57 -17.95 22.74
N GLY A 402 -13.33 -17.81 23.22
CA GLY A 402 -12.39 -16.76 22.81
C GLY A 402 -11.98 -16.85 21.34
N ASN A 403 -11.74 -18.05 20.80
CA ASN A 403 -11.40 -18.21 19.38
C ASN A 403 -12.57 -17.82 18.47
N LYS A 404 -13.80 -18.14 18.86
CA LYS A 404 -15.00 -17.70 18.13
C LYS A 404 -15.14 -16.19 18.14
N VAL A 405 -14.92 -15.55 19.28
CA VAL A 405 -14.94 -14.08 19.40
C VAL A 405 -13.84 -13.44 18.53
N ASP A 406 -12.63 -14.00 18.53
CA ASP A 406 -11.55 -13.57 17.62
C ASP A 406 -12.01 -13.62 16.17
N GLN A 407 -12.61 -14.71 15.73
CA GLN A 407 -13.13 -14.89 14.38
C GLN A 407 -14.22 -13.86 14.04
N TYR A 408 -15.19 -13.64 14.96
CA TYR A 408 -16.26 -12.64 14.75
C TYR A 408 -15.67 -11.24 14.61
N THR A 409 -14.73 -10.88 15.47
CA THR A 409 -14.05 -9.57 15.44
C THR A 409 -13.34 -9.36 14.11
N ARG A 410 -12.51 -10.34 13.69
CA ARG A 410 -11.79 -10.26 12.41
C ARG A 410 -12.71 -10.19 11.21
N SER A 411 -13.77 -11.00 11.20
CA SER A 411 -14.71 -11.01 10.08
C SER A 411 -15.48 -9.71 9.96
N SER A 412 -16.07 -9.23 11.07
CA SER A 412 -16.87 -8.01 11.07
C SER A 412 -16.06 -6.78 10.68
N LEU A 413 -14.82 -6.65 11.19
CA LEU A 413 -13.94 -5.54 10.87
C LEU A 413 -13.45 -5.58 9.41
N LYS A 414 -13.13 -6.77 8.87
CA LYS A 414 -12.84 -6.91 7.45
C LYS A 414 -14.01 -6.47 6.57
N ASN A 415 -15.24 -6.87 6.95
CA ASN A 415 -16.44 -6.45 6.23
C ASN A 415 -16.68 -4.94 6.33
N ALA A 416 -16.52 -4.35 7.52
CA ALA A 416 -16.66 -2.92 7.73
C ALA A 416 -15.61 -2.15 6.93
N PHE A 417 -14.34 -2.58 6.94
CA PHE A 417 -13.26 -2.00 6.17
C PHE A 417 -13.51 -2.10 4.66
N SER A 418 -13.97 -3.27 4.17
CA SER A 418 -14.30 -3.46 2.75
C SER A 418 -15.40 -2.52 2.29
N LYS A 419 -16.44 -2.31 3.10
CA LYS A 419 -17.51 -1.34 2.83
C LYS A 419 -16.99 0.10 2.77
N MET A 420 -16.03 0.47 3.65
CA MET A 420 -15.36 1.78 3.61
C MET A 420 -14.57 1.96 2.31
N VAL A 421 -13.83 0.93 1.89
CA VAL A 421 -13.07 0.93 0.63
C VAL A 421 -14.01 1.06 -0.59
N GLU A 422 -15.09 0.28 -0.63
CA GLU A 422 -16.09 0.34 -1.71
C GLU A 422 -16.75 1.71 -1.79
N ASN A 423 -17.13 2.31 -0.68
CA ASN A 423 -17.68 3.65 -0.62
C ASN A 423 -16.65 4.71 -1.09
N GLY A 424 -15.38 4.54 -0.74
CA GLY A 424 -14.28 5.37 -1.21
C GLY A 424 -14.06 5.28 -2.71
N ILE A 425 -14.18 4.09 -3.29
CA ILE A 425 -13.97 3.84 -4.72
C ILE A 425 -15.20 4.21 -5.56
N ASN A 426 -16.43 3.96 -5.07
CA ASN A 426 -17.67 4.25 -5.78
C ASN A 426 -17.94 5.75 -5.98
N VAL A 427 -17.39 6.61 -5.11
CA VAL A 427 -17.48 8.07 -5.26
C VAL A 427 -16.65 8.59 -6.44
N ILE A 428 -15.74 7.74 -6.99
CA ILE A 428 -14.74 8.18 -7.96
C ILE A 428 -14.77 7.24 -9.18
N SER A 429 -15.34 7.77 -10.30
CA SER A 429 -15.39 7.11 -11.61
C SER A 429 -14.02 6.65 -12.12
N ARG A 430 -14.01 5.63 -12.93
CA ARG A 430 -12.97 4.84 -13.64
C ARG A 430 -11.64 5.48 -14.10
N LYS A 431 -11.30 6.75 -13.76
CA LYS A 431 -9.98 7.37 -14.02
C LYS A 431 -9.60 8.27 -12.85
N MET A 432 -9.11 7.67 -11.77
CA MET A 432 -8.57 8.45 -10.65
C MET A 432 -7.22 9.06 -11.04
N SER A 433 -7.04 10.35 -10.74
CA SER A 433 -5.71 10.95 -10.72
C SER A 433 -4.91 10.42 -9.52
N PHE A 434 -3.58 10.44 -9.60
CA PHE A 434 -2.70 10.03 -8.51
C PHE A 434 -3.03 10.76 -7.19
N GLN A 435 -3.28 12.05 -7.27
CA GLN A 435 -3.66 12.88 -6.12
C GLN A 435 -4.95 12.38 -5.44
N GLN A 436 -5.99 12.04 -6.22
CA GLN A 436 -7.24 11.51 -5.68
C GLN A 436 -7.07 10.17 -4.96
N VAL A 437 -6.17 9.32 -5.48
CA VAL A 437 -5.82 8.06 -4.79
C VAL A 437 -5.18 8.34 -3.45
N CYS A 438 -4.22 9.28 -3.38
CA CYS A 438 -3.57 9.69 -2.15
C CYS A 438 -4.57 10.27 -1.13
N GLU A 439 -5.45 11.17 -1.56
CA GLU A 439 -6.50 11.75 -0.71
C GLU A 439 -7.45 10.67 -0.17
N THR A 440 -7.80 9.69 -1.00
CA THR A 440 -8.64 8.55 -0.59
C THR A 440 -7.96 7.69 0.46
N LEU A 441 -6.66 7.39 0.30
CA LEU A 441 -5.90 6.61 1.27
C LEU A 441 -5.73 7.36 2.60
N VAL A 442 -5.52 8.67 2.58
CA VAL A 442 -5.45 9.51 3.78
C VAL A 442 -6.77 9.48 4.53
N ARG A 443 -7.89 9.66 3.81
CA ARG A 443 -9.24 9.59 4.40
C ARG A 443 -9.53 8.20 4.96
N LEU A 444 -9.21 7.15 4.21
CA LEU A 444 -9.41 5.76 4.65
C LEU A 444 -8.60 5.45 5.91
N ALA A 445 -7.38 5.96 6.03
CA ALA A 445 -6.59 5.82 7.26
C ALA A 445 -7.26 6.52 8.45
N GLN A 446 -7.90 7.66 8.23
CA GLN A 446 -8.64 8.37 9.27
C GLN A 446 -9.91 7.62 9.68
N GLU A 447 -10.70 7.17 8.71
CA GLU A 447 -11.91 6.37 8.95
C GLU A 447 -11.57 5.04 9.65
N THR A 448 -10.40 4.44 9.32
CA THR A 448 -9.90 3.23 9.98
C THR A 448 -9.53 3.50 11.44
N GLU A 449 -8.90 4.64 11.73
CA GLU A 449 -8.59 5.05 13.11
C GLU A 449 -9.87 5.29 13.91
N GLU A 450 -10.87 5.96 13.33
CA GLU A 450 -12.17 6.20 13.95
C GLU A 450 -12.92 4.89 14.22
N LEU A 451 -12.89 3.94 13.26
CA LEU A 451 -13.48 2.60 13.42
C LEU A 451 -12.81 1.84 14.56
N ALA A 452 -11.47 1.90 14.67
CA ALA A 452 -10.73 1.25 15.75
C ALA A 452 -11.09 1.82 17.12
N TYR A 453 -11.20 3.14 17.26
CA TYR A 453 -11.64 3.76 18.52
C TYR A 453 -13.09 3.46 18.85
N LYS A 454 -13.98 3.41 17.86
CA LYS A 454 -15.38 2.98 18.05
C LYS A 454 -15.44 1.55 18.52
N GLU A 455 -14.67 0.65 17.92
CA GLU A 455 -14.58 -0.74 18.35
C GLU A 455 -14.14 -0.86 19.81
N LYS A 456 -13.01 -0.21 20.15
CA LYS A 456 -12.48 -0.20 21.52
C LYS A 456 -13.48 0.36 22.55
N GLY A 457 -14.13 1.48 22.23
CA GLY A 457 -15.03 2.17 23.14
C GLY A 457 -16.42 1.55 23.28
N SER A 458 -16.83 0.70 22.34
CA SER A 458 -18.18 0.13 22.30
C SER A 458 -18.15 -1.39 22.36
N PHE A 459 -17.87 -2.05 21.24
CA PHE A 459 -18.00 -3.50 21.10
C PHE A 459 -16.98 -4.28 21.92
N SER A 460 -15.72 -3.85 21.93
CA SER A 460 -14.67 -4.55 22.68
C SER A 460 -14.93 -4.60 24.18
N MET A 461 -15.65 -3.64 24.75
CA MET A 461 -16.03 -3.67 26.16
C MET A 461 -16.91 -4.90 26.52
N VAL A 462 -17.78 -5.31 25.59
CA VAL A 462 -18.61 -6.50 25.73
C VAL A 462 -17.81 -7.76 25.40
N LEU A 463 -17.03 -7.72 24.32
CA LEU A 463 -16.25 -8.87 23.83
C LEU A 463 -15.13 -9.30 24.81
N LYS A 464 -14.60 -8.37 25.59
CA LYS A 464 -13.59 -8.65 26.63
C LYS A 464 -14.03 -9.66 27.69
N LYS A 465 -15.35 -9.80 27.91
CA LYS A 465 -15.87 -10.83 28.80
C LYS A 465 -15.51 -12.26 28.37
N TRP A 466 -15.25 -12.45 27.07
CA TRP A 466 -15.00 -13.73 26.41
C TRP A 466 -13.59 -13.82 25.83
N HIS A 467 -13.06 -12.70 25.38
CA HIS A 467 -11.73 -12.59 24.81
C HIS A 467 -11.02 -11.32 25.31
N PRO A 468 -10.14 -11.44 26.32
CA PRO A 468 -9.55 -10.28 27.01
C PRO A 468 -8.85 -9.29 26.08
N ILE A 469 -8.24 -9.75 24.98
CA ILE A 469 -7.48 -8.95 24.02
C ILE A 469 -8.29 -8.60 22.75
N SER A 470 -9.59 -8.49 22.84
CA SER A 470 -10.48 -8.26 21.71
C SER A 470 -10.18 -6.95 20.96
N ALA A 471 -9.86 -5.87 21.67
CA ALA A 471 -9.46 -4.61 21.04
C ALA A 471 -8.09 -4.70 20.34
N GLY A 472 -7.18 -5.50 20.87
CA GLY A 472 -5.92 -5.83 20.22
C GLY A 472 -6.10 -6.59 18.92
N VAL A 473 -6.96 -7.60 18.89
CA VAL A 473 -7.33 -8.35 17.68
C VAL A 473 -7.95 -7.43 16.63
N ALA A 474 -8.80 -6.51 17.06
CA ALA A 474 -9.41 -5.50 16.19
C ALA A 474 -8.34 -4.60 15.54
N ALA A 475 -7.43 -4.08 16.35
CA ALA A 475 -6.36 -3.22 15.87
C ALA A 475 -5.42 -3.94 14.88
N VAL A 476 -5.02 -5.19 15.17
CA VAL A 476 -4.19 -6.01 14.26
C VAL A 476 -4.92 -6.29 12.95
N THR A 477 -6.22 -6.57 13.00
CA THR A 477 -7.02 -6.83 11.80
C THR A 477 -7.08 -5.59 10.91
N LEU A 478 -7.39 -4.43 11.47
CA LEU A 478 -7.46 -3.16 10.73
C LEU A 478 -6.09 -2.74 10.20
N HIS A 479 -5.03 -2.94 11.00
CA HIS A 479 -3.65 -2.73 10.57
C HIS A 479 -3.31 -3.57 9.33
N SER A 480 -3.62 -4.86 9.36
CA SER A 480 -3.39 -5.77 8.23
C SER A 480 -4.19 -5.35 6.98
N CYS A 481 -5.47 -4.96 7.15
CA CYS A 481 -6.33 -4.52 6.05
C CYS A 481 -5.78 -3.25 5.36
N TYR A 482 -5.46 -2.23 6.14
CA TYR A 482 -4.89 -0.99 5.60
C TYR A 482 -3.49 -1.21 5.03
N GLY A 483 -2.65 -2.01 5.70
CA GLY A 483 -1.30 -2.36 5.24
C GLY A 483 -1.28 -3.08 3.89
N ALA A 484 -2.26 -3.92 3.60
CA ALA A 484 -2.40 -4.58 2.29
C ALA A 484 -2.64 -3.55 1.17
N LEU A 485 -3.51 -2.56 1.39
CA LEU A 485 -3.76 -1.48 0.44
C LEU A 485 -2.55 -0.56 0.29
N LEU A 486 -1.93 -0.19 1.40
CA LEU A 486 -0.70 0.63 1.39
C LEU A 486 0.40 -0.07 0.60
N LYS A 487 0.62 -1.36 0.81
CA LYS A 487 1.60 -2.16 0.06
C LYS A 487 1.29 -2.19 -1.43
N GLN A 488 0.04 -2.37 -1.81
CA GLN A 488 -0.39 -2.31 -3.21
C GLN A 488 -0.12 -0.93 -3.83
N PHE A 489 -0.46 0.15 -3.13
CA PHE A 489 -0.19 1.52 -3.54
C PHE A 489 1.30 1.77 -3.77
N LEU A 490 2.16 1.32 -2.84
CA LEU A 490 3.61 1.48 -2.91
C LEU A 490 4.25 0.69 -4.06
N THR A 491 3.71 -0.47 -4.42
CA THR A 491 4.24 -1.25 -5.57
C THR A 491 3.95 -0.62 -6.92
N CYS A 492 2.88 0.18 -7.01
CA CYS A 492 2.49 0.86 -8.25
C CYS A 492 3.24 2.17 -8.51
N ASN A 493 3.97 2.70 -7.52
CA ASN A 493 4.59 4.03 -7.59
C ASN A 493 6.09 3.93 -7.33
N SER A 494 6.87 4.68 -8.12
CA SER A 494 8.35 4.70 -8.03
C SER A 494 8.92 6.01 -7.52
N ASP A 495 8.15 7.11 -7.58
CA ASP A 495 8.62 8.46 -7.28
C ASP A 495 8.00 9.00 -5.98
N ILE A 496 8.82 9.65 -5.16
CA ILE A 496 8.38 10.32 -3.95
C ILE A 496 7.78 11.69 -4.28
N THR A 497 6.49 11.86 -3.96
CA THR A 497 5.77 13.14 -4.10
C THR A 497 5.27 13.62 -2.74
N ASN A 498 4.87 14.89 -2.64
CA ASN A 498 4.33 15.45 -1.41
C ASN A 498 3.03 14.74 -0.98
N GLU A 499 2.21 14.36 -1.94
CA GLU A 499 0.96 13.62 -1.71
C GLU A 499 1.27 12.22 -1.13
N MET A 500 2.27 11.53 -1.70
CA MET A 500 2.71 10.23 -1.18
C MET A 500 3.25 10.33 0.24
N LEU A 501 4.01 11.39 0.55
CA LEU A 501 4.49 11.64 1.90
C LEU A 501 3.34 11.84 2.89
N THR A 502 2.30 12.56 2.49
CA THR A 502 1.11 12.74 3.31
C THR A 502 0.44 11.41 3.63
N VAL A 503 0.35 10.49 2.65
CA VAL A 503 -0.16 9.12 2.86
C VAL A 503 0.71 8.36 3.85
N LEU A 504 2.03 8.39 3.68
CA LEU A 504 2.97 7.68 4.57
C LEU A 504 2.95 8.23 5.99
N GLN A 505 2.93 9.55 6.17
CA GLN A 505 2.81 10.18 7.50
C GLN A 505 1.48 9.83 8.17
N ARG A 506 0.39 9.77 7.40
CA ARG A 506 -0.91 9.37 7.93
C ARG A 506 -0.95 7.88 8.29
N ALA A 507 -0.30 7.03 7.49
CA ALA A 507 -0.13 5.60 7.76
C ALA A 507 0.68 5.36 9.05
N ASP A 508 1.78 6.09 9.26
CA ASP A 508 2.57 6.05 10.50
C ASP A 508 1.75 6.45 11.73
N LYS A 509 0.95 7.53 11.59
CA LYS A 509 0.05 7.95 12.67
C LYS A 509 -1.00 6.89 13.01
N LEU A 510 -1.62 6.28 11.97
CA LEU A 510 -2.56 5.18 12.14
C LEU A 510 -1.88 3.99 12.82
N GLU A 511 -0.71 3.59 12.34
CA GLU A 511 0.06 2.49 12.92
C GLU A 511 0.34 2.71 14.41
N LYS A 512 0.83 3.89 14.79
CA LYS A 512 1.08 4.25 16.20
C LYS A 512 -0.17 4.17 17.06
N ALA A 513 -1.32 4.64 16.54
CA ALA A 513 -2.60 4.54 17.25
C ALA A 513 -3.02 3.08 17.46
N LEU A 514 -2.91 2.24 16.43
CA LEU A 514 -3.25 0.82 16.49
C LEU A 514 -2.28 0.02 17.38
N VAL A 515 -0.97 0.31 17.30
CA VAL A 515 0.04 -0.29 18.20
C VAL A 515 -0.27 0.03 19.65
N ASN A 516 -0.58 1.29 19.96
CA ASN A 516 -0.93 1.69 21.31
C ASN A 516 -2.16 0.93 21.81
N MET A 517 -3.17 0.71 20.97
CA MET A 517 -4.34 -0.08 21.33
C MET A 517 -3.98 -1.54 21.65
N VAL A 518 -3.11 -2.16 20.85
CA VAL A 518 -2.65 -3.53 21.12
C VAL A 518 -1.85 -3.60 22.40
N VAL A 519 -0.95 -2.65 22.63
CA VAL A 519 -0.12 -2.60 23.84
C VAL A 519 -0.99 -2.39 25.10
N GLU A 520 -1.92 -1.45 25.07
CA GLU A 520 -2.84 -1.20 26.20
C GLU A 520 -3.69 -2.44 26.53
N ASP A 521 -4.22 -3.10 25.50
CA ASP A 521 -5.08 -4.28 25.68
C ASP A 521 -4.27 -5.51 26.12
N SER A 522 -3.02 -5.62 25.71
CA SER A 522 -2.12 -6.74 26.08
C SER A 522 -1.73 -6.72 27.55
N VAL A 523 -1.71 -5.56 28.20
CA VAL A 523 -1.40 -5.42 29.63
C VAL A 523 -2.45 -6.10 30.51
N GLU A 524 -3.68 -6.18 30.03
CA GLU A 524 -4.78 -6.80 30.76
C GLU A 524 -4.81 -8.35 30.63
N CYS A 525 -3.93 -8.93 29.80
CA CYS A 525 -3.83 -10.36 29.55
C CYS A 525 -2.73 -11.03 30.35
N GLU A 526 -3.00 -12.19 30.96
CA GLU A 526 -2.03 -13.02 31.70
C GLU A 526 -0.85 -13.44 30.81
N ASP A 527 -1.10 -13.77 29.53
CA ASP A 527 -0.08 -14.16 28.54
C ASP A 527 0.60 -12.94 27.85
N GLY A 528 0.24 -11.72 28.21
CA GLY A 528 0.71 -10.48 27.59
C GLY A 528 0.38 -10.40 26.10
N GLY A 529 -0.67 -11.09 25.64
CA GLY A 529 -1.16 -11.04 24.25
C GLY A 529 -0.11 -11.36 23.18
N LYS A 530 0.91 -12.16 23.51
CA LYS A 530 2.10 -12.41 22.65
C LYS A 530 1.77 -12.90 21.25
N THR A 531 0.71 -13.67 21.10
CA THR A 531 0.27 -14.17 19.78
C THR A 531 -0.23 -13.04 18.90
N VAL A 532 -1.11 -12.19 19.42
CA VAL A 532 -1.71 -11.05 18.71
C VAL A 532 -0.65 -9.99 18.40
N VAL A 533 0.23 -9.70 19.35
CA VAL A 533 1.34 -8.76 19.14
C VAL A 533 2.27 -9.21 18.01
N LYS A 534 2.58 -10.52 17.92
CA LYS A 534 3.44 -11.08 16.86
C LYS A 534 2.80 -11.03 15.46
N GLU A 535 1.51 -11.01 15.36
CA GLU A 535 0.81 -10.87 14.06
C GLU A 535 0.95 -9.47 13.47
N MET A 536 1.25 -8.47 14.29
CA MET A 536 1.35 -7.08 13.85
C MET A 536 2.72 -6.81 13.23
N VAL A 537 2.80 -6.93 11.90
CA VAL A 537 4.00 -6.59 11.13
C VAL A 537 3.95 -5.10 10.79
N LEU A 538 4.85 -4.32 11.41
CA LEU A 538 4.92 -2.87 11.23
C LEU A 538 5.13 -2.48 9.75
N TYR A 539 4.60 -1.34 9.35
CA TYR A 539 4.75 -0.82 7.98
C TYR A 539 6.17 -0.36 7.68
N GLU A 540 6.96 -0.05 8.73
CA GLU A 540 8.33 0.47 8.62
C GLU A 540 8.39 1.71 7.70
N VAL A 541 7.52 2.67 7.95
CA VAL A 541 7.35 3.87 7.12
C VAL A 541 8.67 4.60 6.88
N ASP A 542 9.52 4.70 7.90
CA ASP A 542 10.84 5.34 7.79
C ASP A 542 11.75 4.59 6.79
N SER A 543 11.78 3.25 6.84
CA SER A 543 12.51 2.42 5.88
C SER A 543 11.99 2.59 4.45
N ILE A 544 10.67 2.69 4.30
CA ILE A 544 10.01 2.95 3.02
C ILE A 544 10.42 4.32 2.48
N ILE A 545 10.37 5.35 3.29
CA ILE A 545 10.78 6.73 2.92
C ILE A 545 12.24 6.74 2.48
N VAL A 546 13.15 6.13 3.25
CA VAL A 546 14.58 6.02 2.92
C VAL A 546 14.78 5.32 1.58
N LYS A 547 14.06 4.22 1.33
CA LYS A 547 14.12 3.49 0.06
C LYS A 547 13.67 4.35 -1.13
N PHE A 548 12.56 5.06 -1.00
CA PHE A 548 12.07 5.95 -2.06
C PHE A 548 12.98 7.16 -2.28
N LEU A 549 13.56 7.72 -1.22
CA LEU A 549 14.58 8.76 -1.33
C LEU A 549 15.79 8.27 -2.09
N GLY A 550 16.31 7.08 -1.79
CA GLY A 550 17.43 6.47 -2.54
C GLY A 550 17.07 6.26 -4.01
N GLN A 551 15.89 5.74 -4.32
CA GLN A 551 15.42 5.61 -5.70
C GLN A 551 15.31 6.97 -6.41
N SER A 552 14.81 7.99 -5.70
CA SER A 552 14.72 9.35 -6.21
C SER A 552 16.10 9.94 -6.51
N ILE A 553 17.11 9.70 -5.66
CA ILE A 553 18.51 10.08 -5.89
C ILE A 553 19.03 9.42 -7.16
N ILE A 554 18.88 8.11 -7.28
CA ILE A 554 19.30 7.35 -8.47
C ILE A 554 18.63 7.90 -9.73
N GLY A 555 17.32 8.17 -9.67
CA GLY A 555 16.56 8.75 -10.79
C GLY A 555 17.08 10.14 -11.18
N ARG A 556 17.36 11.01 -10.20
CA ARG A 556 17.92 12.35 -10.43
C ARG A 556 19.33 12.29 -11.01
N LEU A 557 20.21 11.48 -10.45
CA LEU A 557 21.56 11.28 -10.95
C LEU A 557 21.56 10.72 -12.38
N LYS A 558 20.63 9.80 -12.68
CA LYS A 558 20.47 9.28 -14.05
C LYS A 558 20.07 10.38 -15.04
N ARG A 559 19.18 11.30 -14.65
CA ARG A 559 18.81 12.46 -15.49
C ARG A 559 20.01 13.35 -15.78
N ILE A 560 20.82 13.67 -14.74
CA ILE A 560 22.03 14.49 -14.92
C ILE A 560 23.04 13.77 -15.83
N LYS A 561 23.21 12.43 -15.68
CA LYS A 561 24.09 11.63 -16.57
C LYS A 561 23.62 11.65 -18.03
N VAL A 562 22.33 11.63 -18.30
CA VAL A 562 21.78 11.74 -19.66
C VAL A 562 22.13 13.12 -20.25
N ILE A 563 22.01 14.19 -19.46
CA ILE A 563 22.38 15.54 -19.87
C ILE A 563 23.88 15.63 -20.16
N LEU A 564 24.70 15.04 -19.28
CA LEU A 564 26.15 14.94 -19.48
C LEU A 564 26.50 14.21 -20.79
N HIS A 565 25.84 13.09 -21.05
CA HIS A 565 26.10 12.33 -22.30
C HIS A 565 25.74 13.15 -23.53
N LYS A 566 24.56 13.76 -23.52
CA LYS A 566 24.16 14.68 -24.59
C LYS A 566 25.15 15.84 -24.75
N ALA A 567 25.63 16.42 -23.64
CA ALA A 567 26.61 17.48 -23.64
C ALA A 567 27.93 17.03 -24.31
N LYS A 568 28.41 15.81 -24.01
CA LYS A 568 29.62 15.24 -24.61
C LYS A 568 29.48 15.01 -26.12
N GLU A 569 28.28 14.65 -26.59
CA GLU A 569 28.04 14.40 -28.01
C GLU A 569 27.88 15.67 -28.84
N THR A 570 27.26 16.71 -28.25
CA THR A 570 26.85 17.90 -29.01
C THR A 570 27.76 19.12 -28.86
N GLU A 571 28.79 19.04 -27.96
CA GLU A 571 29.64 20.18 -27.65
C GLU A 571 30.58 20.52 -28.79
N THR A 572 30.57 21.78 -29.23
CA THR A 572 31.42 22.31 -30.30
C THR A 572 32.45 23.34 -29.85
N TRP A 573 32.44 23.65 -28.52
CA TRP A 573 33.29 24.66 -27.92
C TRP A 573 33.15 26.05 -28.55
N ASN A 574 31.94 26.39 -29.00
CA ASN A 574 31.60 27.72 -29.49
C ASN A 574 30.78 28.46 -28.44
N PRO A 575 31.20 29.64 -27.97
CA PRO A 575 30.44 30.41 -27.01
C PRO A 575 29.21 31.01 -27.65
N LYS A 576 28.14 31.20 -26.86
CA LYS A 576 26.89 31.81 -27.32
C LYS A 576 27.06 33.31 -27.60
N SER A 577 27.83 33.99 -26.79
CA SER A 577 28.11 35.44 -26.89
C SER A 577 29.49 35.77 -26.37
N LYS A 578 29.93 36.98 -26.63
CA LYS A 578 31.19 37.52 -26.04
C LYS A 578 31.11 37.75 -24.55
N SER A 579 29.90 37.96 -23.99
CA SER A 579 29.66 38.13 -22.57
C SER A 579 29.67 36.80 -21.82
N GLU A 580 29.44 35.69 -22.53
CA GLU A 580 29.42 34.32 -21.99
C GLU A 580 30.47 33.49 -22.74
N PRO A 581 31.75 33.70 -22.47
CA PRO A 581 32.84 33.05 -23.23
C PRO A 581 33.16 31.63 -22.77
N TYR A 582 32.13 30.87 -22.43
CA TYR A 582 32.19 29.48 -21.95
C TYR A 582 31.16 28.59 -22.66
N SER A 583 31.25 27.30 -22.47
CA SER A 583 30.42 26.29 -23.11
C SER A 583 28.98 26.36 -22.61
N GLN A 584 28.02 26.26 -23.53
CA GLN A 584 26.59 26.19 -23.20
C GLN A 584 26.22 24.87 -22.54
N SER A 585 26.94 23.80 -22.83
CA SER A 585 26.72 22.49 -22.18
C SER A 585 27.01 22.55 -20.68
N ALA A 586 28.00 23.33 -20.24
CA ALA A 586 28.29 23.57 -18.81
C ALA A 586 27.16 24.35 -18.15
N VAL A 587 26.65 25.37 -18.83
CA VAL A 587 25.52 26.17 -18.29
C VAL A 587 24.29 25.30 -18.06
N GLU A 588 23.92 24.51 -19.06
CA GLU A 588 22.74 23.64 -18.97
C GLU A 588 22.92 22.53 -17.92
N LEU A 589 24.10 21.89 -17.89
CA LEU A 589 24.40 20.85 -16.91
C LEU A 589 24.30 21.41 -15.48
N LEU A 590 24.92 22.55 -15.20
CA LEU A 590 24.94 23.14 -13.85
C LEU A 590 23.57 23.72 -13.46
N LYS A 591 22.83 24.28 -14.42
CA LYS A 591 21.45 24.74 -14.20
C LYS A 591 20.54 23.57 -13.77
N GLN A 592 20.54 22.50 -14.56
CA GLN A 592 19.74 21.31 -14.27
C GLN A 592 20.17 20.63 -12.99
N THR A 593 21.47 20.57 -12.70
CA THR A 593 21.97 20.03 -11.44
C THR A 593 21.44 20.85 -10.25
N ARG A 594 21.47 22.19 -10.35
CA ARG A 594 20.95 23.07 -9.32
C ARG A 594 19.43 22.90 -9.12
N GLU A 595 18.67 22.84 -10.19
CA GLU A 595 17.22 22.62 -10.13
C GLU A 595 16.89 21.28 -9.44
N LEU A 596 17.63 20.23 -9.77
CA LEU A 596 17.43 18.91 -9.15
C LEU A 596 17.86 18.88 -7.68
N VAL A 597 18.91 19.63 -7.30
CA VAL A 597 19.31 19.79 -5.89
C VAL A 597 18.22 20.52 -5.12
N VAL A 598 17.74 21.66 -5.61
CA VAL A 598 16.69 22.43 -4.94
C VAL A 598 15.43 21.58 -4.78
N SER A 599 14.96 20.93 -5.84
CA SER A 599 13.76 20.07 -5.80
C SER A 599 13.90 18.86 -4.89
N PHE A 600 15.12 18.40 -4.62
CA PHE A 600 15.34 17.30 -3.67
C PHE A 600 15.20 17.75 -2.23
N PHE A 601 15.73 18.92 -1.88
CA PHE A 601 15.64 19.46 -0.53
C PHE A 601 14.32 20.19 -0.23
N ASP A 602 13.50 20.48 -1.23
CA ASP A 602 12.14 21.01 -1.04
C ASP A 602 11.14 19.93 -0.58
N ILE A 603 11.54 18.65 -0.55
CA ILE A 603 10.75 17.57 0.02
C ILE A 603 10.61 17.82 1.54
N PRO A 604 9.39 17.89 2.11
CA PRO A 604 9.17 18.31 3.49
C PRO A 604 9.40 17.18 4.51
N ILE A 605 10.59 16.57 4.46
CA ILE A 605 11.02 15.51 5.38
C ILE A 605 12.46 15.68 5.81
N THR A 606 12.82 15.10 6.95
CA THR A 606 14.22 15.02 7.39
C THR A 606 14.95 13.95 6.57
N ILE A 607 15.88 14.39 5.72
CA ILE A 607 16.65 13.49 4.87
C ILE A 607 17.83 12.95 5.68
N PRO A 608 18.05 11.61 5.72
CA PRO A 608 19.21 11.01 6.36
C PRO A 608 20.52 11.52 5.79
N GLU A 609 21.55 11.66 6.63
CA GLU A 609 22.86 12.23 6.26
C GLU A 609 23.56 11.39 5.20
N ASP A 610 23.48 10.08 5.32
CA ASP A 610 24.06 9.14 4.37
C ASP A 610 23.53 9.33 2.94
N LEU A 611 22.20 9.55 2.81
CA LEU A 611 21.59 9.81 1.51
C LEU A 611 21.97 11.18 0.92
N VAL A 612 22.18 12.18 1.78
CA VAL A 612 22.68 13.48 1.33
C VAL A 612 24.10 13.32 0.80
N HIS A 613 24.96 12.60 1.50
CA HIS A 613 26.33 12.30 1.04
C HIS A 613 26.30 11.50 -0.27
N GLU A 614 25.50 10.44 -0.38
CA GLU A 614 25.38 9.66 -1.62
C GLU A 614 24.94 10.54 -2.80
N PHE A 615 24.00 11.45 -2.58
CA PHE A 615 23.54 12.37 -3.63
C PHE A 615 24.61 13.35 -4.05
N VAL A 616 25.34 13.95 -3.09
CA VAL A 616 26.41 14.91 -3.33
C VAL A 616 27.59 14.20 -4.04
N ASP A 617 28.01 13.04 -3.58
CA ASP A 617 29.08 12.24 -4.20
C ASP A 617 28.71 11.84 -5.63
N GLY A 618 27.44 11.50 -5.85
CA GLY A 618 26.93 11.22 -7.20
C GLY A 618 27.02 12.42 -8.14
N ILE A 619 26.70 13.61 -7.66
CA ILE A 619 26.86 14.88 -8.41
C ILE A 619 28.34 15.18 -8.62
N GLU A 620 29.15 15.05 -7.58
CA GLU A 620 30.59 15.26 -7.64
C GLU A 620 31.23 14.44 -8.76
N LYS A 621 30.94 13.14 -8.80
CA LYS A 621 31.43 12.24 -9.83
C LYS A 621 31.00 12.63 -11.24
N ILE A 622 29.78 13.12 -11.42
CA ILE A 622 29.31 13.60 -12.72
C ILE A 622 30.04 14.87 -13.16
N LEU A 623 30.32 15.78 -12.22
CA LEU A 623 31.05 17.02 -12.50
C LEU A 623 32.54 16.75 -12.79
N GLN A 624 33.14 15.77 -12.14
CA GLN A 624 34.48 15.25 -12.44
C GLN A 624 34.53 14.66 -13.84
N ASP A 625 33.56 13.81 -14.19
CA ASP A 625 33.43 13.27 -15.54
C ASP A 625 33.32 14.38 -16.61
N TYR A 626 32.62 15.46 -16.31
CA TYR A 626 32.51 16.60 -17.21
C TYR A 626 33.82 17.38 -17.28
N ALA A 627 34.50 17.62 -16.16
CA ALA A 627 35.78 18.27 -16.11
C ALA A 627 36.86 17.48 -16.91
N THR A 628 36.86 16.17 -16.79
CA THR A 628 37.71 15.26 -17.57
C THR A 628 37.39 15.38 -19.06
N PHE A 629 36.11 15.46 -19.43
CA PHE A 629 35.73 15.70 -20.83
C PHE A 629 36.22 17.08 -21.34
N VAL A 630 36.12 18.13 -20.53
CA VAL A 630 36.68 19.45 -20.91
C VAL A 630 38.18 19.39 -21.04
N ALA A 631 38.87 18.62 -20.21
CA ALA A 631 40.32 18.45 -20.24
C ALA A 631 40.80 17.53 -21.37
N SER A 632 39.91 16.78 -22.04
CA SER A 632 40.24 15.86 -23.12
C SER A 632 40.61 16.64 -24.43
N CYS A 633 41.68 17.39 -24.39
CA CYS A 633 42.12 18.26 -25.49
C CYS A 633 43.45 17.85 -26.07
N GLY A 634 43.91 16.63 -25.79
CA GLY A 634 45.25 16.16 -26.17
C GLY A 634 46.31 16.44 -25.11
N SER A 635 47.57 16.33 -25.49
CA SER A 635 48.73 16.55 -24.62
C SER A 635 49.69 17.57 -25.24
N LYS A 636 50.40 18.33 -24.42
CA LYS A 636 51.44 19.24 -24.87
C LYS A 636 52.52 18.52 -25.69
N GLN A 637 52.77 17.23 -25.39
CA GLN A 637 53.75 16.41 -26.11
C GLN A 637 53.42 16.28 -27.61
N ASN A 638 52.17 16.41 -28.01
CA ASN A 638 51.73 16.33 -29.39
C ASN A 638 52.25 17.52 -30.25
N TYR A 639 52.61 18.62 -29.58
CA TYR A 639 53.05 19.84 -30.26
C TYR A 639 54.58 20.07 -30.20
N ILE A 640 55.26 19.47 -29.23
CA ILE A 640 56.68 19.59 -29.05
C ILE A 640 57.39 18.86 -30.19
N PRO A 641 58.25 19.50 -30.98
CA PRO A 641 59.00 18.84 -32.02
C PRO A 641 59.90 17.72 -31.50
N THR A 642 59.99 16.65 -32.23
CA THR A 642 60.96 15.58 -31.90
C THR A 642 62.41 16.10 -32.01
N LEU A 643 63.22 15.75 -31.04
CA LEU A 643 64.64 16.15 -31.04
C LEU A 643 65.31 15.57 -32.23
N PRO A 644 65.99 16.43 -33.03
CA PRO A 644 66.76 15.97 -34.14
C PRO A 644 67.98 15.17 -33.67
N PRO A 645 68.51 14.24 -34.50
CA PRO A 645 69.73 13.52 -34.20
C PRO A 645 70.90 14.48 -34.08
N LEU A 646 71.83 14.15 -33.19
CA LEU A 646 73.05 14.91 -33.00
C LEU A 646 73.88 14.84 -34.24
N THR A 647 74.26 16.04 -34.79
CA THR A 647 75.02 16.20 -35.98
C THR A 647 76.00 17.35 -35.78
N ARG A 648 77.11 17.31 -36.44
CA ARG A 648 78.14 18.41 -36.43
C ARG A 648 77.97 19.38 -37.59
N CYS A 649 78.32 20.65 -37.40
CA CYS A 649 78.23 21.68 -38.43
C CYS A 649 79.16 21.37 -39.57
N SER A 650 78.75 21.66 -40.80
CA SER A 650 79.60 21.60 -42.02
C SER A 650 80.33 22.97 -42.25
N ARG A 651 81.58 22.96 -42.47
CA ARG A 651 82.28 24.17 -43.03
C ARG A 651 81.95 24.22 -44.53
N ASP A 652 81.09 25.19 -44.95
CA ASP A 652 80.84 25.39 -46.36
C ASP A 652 82.19 25.60 -47.09
N SER A 653 82.59 24.64 -47.90
CA SER A 653 83.69 24.87 -48.84
C SER A 653 83.12 25.82 -49.89
N LYS A 654 84.03 26.72 -50.35
CA LYS A 654 83.62 27.74 -51.39
C LYS A 654 83.04 27.05 -52.64
N PHE A 655 83.31 25.80 -52.91
CA PHE A 655 82.77 24.97 -53.99
C PHE A 655 81.30 24.58 -53.85
N ILE A 656 80.81 24.31 -52.67
CA ILE A 656 79.39 23.97 -52.44
C ILE A 656 78.50 25.21 -52.55
N LYS A 657 78.98 26.38 -52.21
CA LYS A 657 78.19 27.64 -52.41
C LYS A 657 77.99 27.94 -53.90
N LEU A 658 78.90 27.55 -54.79
CA LEU A 658 78.75 27.66 -56.24
C LEU A 658 77.71 26.64 -56.76
N TRP A 659 77.67 25.42 -56.21
CA TRP A 659 76.71 24.39 -56.65
C TRP A 659 75.29 24.67 -56.27
N LYS A 660 75.06 25.18 -55.07
CA LYS A 660 73.72 25.59 -54.62
C LYS A 660 73.14 26.78 -55.45
N LYS A 661 73.97 27.55 -56.10
CA LYS A 661 73.55 28.63 -57.00
C LYS A 661 73.16 28.14 -58.42
N ALA A 662 73.47 26.88 -58.76
CA ALA A 662 73.38 26.38 -60.15
C ALA A 662 72.19 25.36 -60.32
N THR A 663 71.39 25.07 -59.35
CA THR A 663 70.25 24.20 -59.50
C THR A 663 68.94 25.03 -59.41
N PRO A 664 68.26 25.27 -60.48
CA PRO A 664 66.92 25.80 -60.51
C PRO A 664 65.94 24.64 -60.26
N CYS A 665 64.96 24.90 -59.44
CA CYS A 665 63.72 24.10 -59.24
C CYS A 665 63.94 22.66 -58.79
N ALA A 666 64.00 22.46 -57.55
CA ALA A 666 63.56 21.22 -56.97
C ALA A 666 62.36 21.53 -56.08
N VAL A 667 61.28 20.98 -56.50
CA VAL A 667 60.12 20.52 -55.76
C VAL A 667 60.13 20.83 -54.26
N ALA A 668 59.20 21.59 -53.86
CA ALA A 668 58.87 21.80 -52.43
C ALA A 668 58.92 20.45 -51.71
N GLY A 669 60.05 20.17 -51.06
CA GLY A 669 60.22 18.95 -50.24
C GLY A 669 59.32 18.99 -49.12
N LEU A 670 58.50 17.96 -49.04
CA LEU A 670 57.71 17.56 -47.91
C LEU A 670 58.60 17.70 -46.67
N SER A 671 58.21 18.59 -45.79
CA SER A 671 58.72 18.66 -44.42
C SER A 671 58.42 17.34 -43.74
N PRO A 672 59.38 16.62 -43.13
CA PRO A 672 59.11 15.30 -42.51
C PRO A 672 58.36 15.37 -41.17
N TYR A 673 57.70 16.44 -40.85
CA TYR A 673 57.02 16.68 -39.65
C TYR A 673 55.48 16.85 -39.81
N HIS A 674 54.87 16.01 -40.65
CA HIS A 674 53.44 15.73 -40.50
C HIS A 674 53.30 14.52 -39.64
N VAL A 675 53.31 14.73 -38.31
CA VAL A 675 52.62 13.86 -37.43
C VAL A 675 51.12 14.04 -37.74
N GLY A 676 50.49 13.01 -38.28
CA GLY A 676 49.05 12.99 -38.54
C GLY A 676 48.30 13.17 -37.25
N LEU A 677 47.94 14.40 -36.94
CA LEU A 677 46.77 14.67 -36.12
C LEU A 677 45.61 14.59 -37.09
N GLU A 678 44.86 13.48 -37.02
CA GLU A 678 43.53 13.42 -37.58
C GLU A 678 42.70 14.45 -36.83
N GLU A 679 42.70 15.71 -37.33
CA GLU A 679 41.67 16.65 -37.00
C GLU A 679 40.42 16.23 -37.77
N GLU A 680 39.41 15.75 -37.08
CA GLU A 680 38.03 15.74 -37.57
C GLU A 680 37.66 17.15 -38.05
N GLY A 681 37.54 17.36 -39.39
CA GLY A 681 36.98 18.56 -39.96
C GLY A 681 37.91 19.35 -40.86
N ASN A 682 37.91 19.02 -42.14
CA ASN A 682 38.31 19.80 -43.27
C ASN A 682 38.49 21.30 -43.04
N ASN A 683 39.72 21.74 -42.83
CA ASN A 683 40.37 22.83 -43.58
C ASN A 683 41.77 23.09 -43.01
N PRO A 684 42.82 22.98 -43.79
CA PRO A 684 44.18 23.37 -43.42
C PRO A 684 44.35 24.89 -43.63
N ARG A 685 43.68 25.67 -42.85
CA ARG A 685 44.11 27.05 -42.59
C ARG A 685 44.81 27.03 -41.26
N PRO A 686 46.04 27.57 -41.18
CA PRO A 686 46.58 27.89 -39.87
C PRO A 686 45.77 29.02 -39.29
N SER A 687 44.54 28.71 -38.90
CA SER A 687 43.80 29.57 -38.06
C SER A 687 44.27 29.24 -36.67
N THR A 688 45.40 29.84 -36.37
CA THR A 688 45.78 30.32 -35.06
C THR A 688 44.56 30.53 -34.22
N SER A 689 43.51 30.92 -34.77
CA SER A 689 42.36 31.35 -34.08
C SER A 689 41.42 30.24 -33.63
N ARG A 690 40.99 29.32 -34.46
CA ARG A 690 39.85 28.44 -34.06
C ARG A 690 40.21 27.29 -33.12
N GLY A 691 41.29 26.57 -33.32
CA GLY A 691 41.72 25.47 -32.47
C GLY A 691 42.13 25.96 -31.06
N THR A 692 43.01 26.99 -31.02
CA THR A 692 43.44 27.58 -29.74
C THR A 692 42.33 28.34 -29.06
N GLN A 693 41.46 29.02 -29.79
CA GLN A 693 40.27 29.69 -29.21
C GLN A 693 39.33 28.69 -28.55
N ARG A 694 39.11 27.51 -29.15
CA ARG A 694 38.32 26.44 -28.50
C ARG A 694 38.97 25.98 -27.18
N LEU A 695 40.27 25.94 -27.09
CA LEU A 695 40.97 25.64 -25.82
C LEU A 695 40.75 26.77 -24.79
N TYR A 696 40.73 28.04 -25.23
CA TYR A 696 40.35 29.14 -24.32
C TYR A 696 38.92 29.06 -23.84
N ILE A 697 37.98 28.60 -24.67
CA ILE A 697 36.61 28.37 -24.25
C ILE A 697 36.53 27.19 -23.25
N ARG A 698 37.31 26.12 -23.43
CA ARG A 698 37.43 25.03 -22.44
C ARG A 698 37.97 25.57 -21.12
N LEU A 699 38.99 26.40 -21.15
CA LEU A 699 39.57 27.06 -19.96
C LEU A 699 38.52 27.89 -19.21
N ASN A 700 37.82 28.77 -19.94
CA ASN A 700 36.73 29.56 -19.38
C ASN A 700 35.63 28.73 -18.80
N THR A 701 35.31 27.59 -19.44
CA THR A 701 34.29 26.64 -18.97
C THR A 701 34.68 26.03 -17.63
N LEU A 702 35.95 25.61 -17.47
CA LEU A 702 36.45 25.11 -16.19
C LEU A 702 36.36 26.17 -15.08
N HIS A 703 36.72 27.41 -15.43
CA HIS A 703 36.61 28.52 -14.50
C HIS A 703 35.16 28.85 -14.12
N TYR A 704 34.24 28.78 -15.08
CA TYR A 704 32.80 28.94 -14.86
C TYR A 704 32.29 27.88 -13.91
N ILE A 705 32.68 26.60 -14.07
CA ILE A 705 32.28 25.49 -13.18
C ILE A 705 32.75 25.77 -11.75
N ILE A 706 34.00 26.19 -11.52
CA ILE A 706 34.51 26.52 -10.17
C ILE A 706 33.65 27.58 -9.48
N LEU A 707 33.25 28.62 -10.22
CA LEU A 707 32.39 29.67 -9.69
C LEU A 707 30.99 29.13 -9.33
N GLN A 708 30.41 28.28 -10.18
CA GLN A 708 29.10 27.69 -9.95
C GLN A 708 29.12 26.65 -8.84
N LEU A 709 30.23 25.91 -8.64
CA LEU A 709 30.39 25.02 -7.48
C LEU A 709 30.25 25.78 -6.15
N THR A 710 30.74 26.99 -6.05
CA THR A 710 30.58 27.83 -4.86
C THR A 710 29.11 28.23 -4.63
N SER A 711 28.37 28.46 -5.73
CA SER A 711 26.93 28.70 -5.67
C SER A 711 26.15 27.44 -5.29
N LEU A 712 26.58 26.27 -5.79
CA LEU A 712 25.97 24.97 -5.47
C LEU A 712 26.22 24.57 -4.01
N ASP A 713 27.42 24.81 -3.47
CA ASP A 713 27.72 24.63 -2.05
C ASP A 713 26.81 25.46 -1.15
N LYS A 714 26.61 26.73 -1.51
CA LYS A 714 25.68 27.61 -0.78
C LYS A 714 24.25 27.06 -0.84
N CYS A 715 23.81 26.56 -2.02
CA CYS A 715 22.50 25.94 -2.17
C CYS A 715 22.34 24.72 -1.25
N LEU A 716 23.34 23.83 -1.23
CA LEU A 716 23.35 22.66 -0.35
C LEU A 716 23.34 23.06 1.13
N TYR A 717 24.13 24.04 1.51
CA TYR A 717 24.18 24.54 2.86
C TYR A 717 22.83 25.12 3.32
N TYR A 718 22.22 26.01 2.53
CA TYR A 718 20.92 26.63 2.89
C TYR A 718 19.79 25.60 2.89
N SER A 719 19.81 24.66 1.95
CA SER A 719 18.80 23.62 1.87
C SER A 719 18.94 22.58 2.99
N SER A 720 20.16 22.20 3.34
CA SER A 720 20.45 21.30 4.47
C SER A 720 20.19 21.97 5.82
N SER A 721 20.40 23.27 5.96
CA SER A 721 20.16 24.04 7.17
C SER A 721 18.67 24.14 7.55
N LYS A 722 17.75 24.09 6.58
CA LYS A 722 16.30 24.03 6.83
C LYS A 722 15.87 22.74 7.55
N THR A 723 16.61 21.66 7.36
CA THR A 723 16.27 20.31 7.84
C THR A 723 17.10 19.88 9.05
N ARG A 724 18.16 20.63 9.45
CA ARG A 724 19.11 20.24 10.49
C ARG A 724 19.35 21.31 11.56
N LYS A 725 19.51 20.81 12.80
CA LYS A 725 19.92 21.62 13.96
C LYS A 725 21.45 21.64 14.22
N THR A 726 22.25 20.94 13.42
CA THR A 726 23.70 20.82 13.61
C THR A 726 24.47 21.49 12.47
N HIS A 727 25.32 22.43 12.82
CA HIS A 727 26.23 23.16 11.91
C HIS A 727 27.47 22.32 11.64
N SER A 728 27.47 21.46 10.63
CA SER A 728 28.69 20.90 10.09
C SER A 728 29.09 21.73 8.86
N SER A 729 30.14 22.53 9.00
CA SER A 729 30.66 23.38 7.91
C SER A 729 31.63 22.59 7.03
N HIS A 730 31.21 21.49 6.46
CA HIS A 730 32.03 20.78 5.47
C HIS A 730 31.76 21.39 4.09
N ALA A 731 32.83 21.90 3.46
CA ALA A 731 32.78 22.31 2.07
C ALA A 731 32.62 21.02 1.21
N HIS A 732 31.53 20.95 0.48
CA HIS A 732 31.33 19.91 -0.51
C HIS A 732 32.20 20.19 -1.74
N PHE A 733 32.36 19.21 -2.63
CA PHE A 733 33.09 19.33 -3.91
C PHE A 733 34.59 19.67 -3.81
N VAL A 734 35.26 19.32 -2.71
CA VAL A 734 36.71 19.60 -2.53
C VAL A 734 37.52 18.84 -3.58
N HIS A 735 37.23 17.59 -3.82
CA HIS A 735 37.92 16.77 -4.82
C HIS A 735 37.67 17.29 -6.25
N THR A 736 36.41 17.62 -6.56
CA THR A 736 36.07 18.20 -7.86
C THR A 736 36.82 19.54 -8.13
N ARG A 737 36.96 20.39 -7.11
CA ARG A 737 37.75 21.62 -7.23
C ARG A 737 39.21 21.34 -7.55
N ALA A 738 39.81 20.37 -6.85
CA ALA A 738 41.19 19.97 -7.09
C ALA A 738 41.38 19.42 -8.51
N GLU A 739 40.46 18.55 -8.95
CA GLU A 739 40.49 18.01 -10.32
C GLU A 739 40.31 19.08 -11.40
N ILE A 740 39.37 20.02 -11.20
CA ILE A 740 39.19 21.14 -12.14
C ILE A 740 40.40 22.05 -12.17
N MET A 741 41.08 22.26 -11.06
CA MET A 741 42.33 22.99 -11.02
C MET A 741 43.41 22.28 -11.82
N GLY A 742 43.54 20.94 -11.68
CA GLY A 742 44.44 20.11 -12.50
C GLY A 742 44.08 20.15 -13.99
N ALA A 743 42.78 20.05 -14.31
CA ALA A 743 42.29 20.17 -15.69
C ALA A 743 42.56 21.55 -16.28
N THR A 744 42.41 22.62 -15.48
CA THR A 744 42.71 24.00 -15.86
C THR A 744 44.17 24.16 -16.21
N GLN A 745 45.04 23.63 -15.38
CA GLN A 745 46.49 23.62 -15.63
C GLN A 745 46.81 22.88 -16.94
N HIS A 746 46.21 21.68 -17.11
CA HIS A 746 46.44 20.88 -18.32
C HIS A 746 45.96 21.60 -19.60
N VAL A 747 44.75 22.16 -19.59
CA VAL A 747 44.20 22.87 -20.77
C VAL A 747 45.03 24.11 -21.09
N CYS A 748 45.53 24.85 -20.07
CA CYS A 748 46.43 26.00 -20.26
C CYS A 748 47.75 25.55 -20.93
N GLU A 749 48.34 24.46 -20.46
CA GLU A 749 49.54 23.91 -21.06
C GLU A 749 49.32 23.54 -22.53
N VAL A 750 48.27 22.73 -22.79
CA VAL A 750 47.97 22.32 -24.18
C VAL A 750 47.71 23.52 -25.08
N ALA A 751 46.96 24.54 -24.59
CA ALA A 751 46.67 25.76 -25.35
C ALA A 751 47.96 26.56 -25.65
N ALA A 752 48.82 26.71 -24.66
CA ALA A 752 50.08 27.42 -24.79
C ALA A 752 51.04 26.72 -25.79
N TYR A 753 51.21 25.40 -25.64
CA TYR A 753 52.10 24.66 -26.55
C TYR A 753 51.53 24.60 -27.96
N ARG A 754 50.20 24.50 -28.16
CA ARG A 754 49.59 24.64 -29.48
C ARG A 754 49.85 26.01 -30.10
N LEU A 755 49.63 27.08 -29.28
CA LEU A 755 49.87 28.46 -29.73
C LEU A 755 51.32 28.68 -30.22
N ILE A 756 52.27 28.20 -29.48
CA ILE A 756 53.66 28.42 -29.71
C ILE A 756 54.24 27.51 -30.81
N PHE A 757 54.06 26.21 -30.69
CA PHE A 757 54.72 25.24 -31.60
C PHE A 757 53.89 24.91 -32.87
N LEU A 758 52.57 25.21 -32.88
CA LEU A 758 51.75 25.00 -34.06
C LEU A 758 51.39 26.34 -34.73
N ASP A 759 50.67 27.20 -33.98
CA ASP A 759 50.10 28.43 -34.55
C ASP A 759 51.18 29.49 -34.82
N SER A 760 52.19 29.64 -33.97
CA SER A 760 53.28 30.57 -34.07
C SER A 760 54.56 29.97 -34.72
N ASN A 761 54.51 28.67 -35.10
CA ASN A 761 55.60 27.93 -35.62
C ASN A 761 56.30 28.64 -36.81
N PRO A 762 55.61 29.24 -37.80
CA PRO A 762 56.26 29.88 -38.98
C PRO A 762 57.15 31.07 -38.64
N VAL A 763 56.85 31.76 -37.53
CA VAL A 763 57.55 32.98 -37.13
C VAL A 763 58.48 32.78 -35.93
N LEU A 764 58.30 31.72 -35.14
CA LEU A 764 59.09 31.43 -33.95
C LEU A 764 60.02 30.22 -34.22
N TYR A 765 59.53 28.99 -33.93
CA TYR A 765 60.40 27.82 -34.03
C TYR A 765 60.87 27.52 -35.44
N GLY A 766 60.00 27.74 -36.43
CA GLY A 766 60.36 27.47 -37.85
C GLY A 766 61.36 28.45 -38.50
N SER A 767 61.34 29.73 -38.10
CA SER A 767 62.11 30.77 -38.79
C SER A 767 63.15 31.46 -37.92
N LEU A 768 63.05 31.45 -36.62
CA LEU A 768 63.97 32.12 -35.70
C LEU A 768 65.39 31.55 -35.93
N TYR A 769 66.36 32.43 -36.23
CA TYR A 769 67.75 32.09 -36.47
C TYR A 769 68.01 31.11 -37.66
N GLU A 770 67.05 30.99 -38.55
CA GLU A 770 67.30 30.21 -39.76
C GLU A 770 68.34 30.86 -40.65
N GLY A 771 69.43 30.18 -40.92
CA GLY A 771 70.56 30.68 -41.68
C GLY A 771 71.55 31.49 -40.79
N HIS A 772 71.49 32.82 -40.83
CA HIS A 772 72.33 33.70 -40.01
C HIS A 772 71.47 34.45 -38.95
N VAL A 773 71.97 34.52 -37.72
CA VAL A 773 71.28 35.20 -36.60
C VAL A 773 70.90 36.64 -36.92
N VAL A 774 71.76 37.38 -37.53
CA VAL A 774 71.50 38.78 -37.92
C VAL A 774 70.25 38.98 -38.78
N ASN A 775 69.94 38.00 -39.65
CA ASN A 775 68.82 38.10 -40.61
C ASN A 775 67.51 37.57 -40.12
N ALA A 776 67.52 36.76 -39.05
CA ALA A 776 66.35 36.08 -38.57
C ALA A 776 66.19 36.27 -37.04
N ARG A 777 66.09 37.55 -36.66
CA ARG A 777 65.90 37.99 -35.22
C ARG A 777 64.52 37.79 -34.76
N ILE A 778 64.29 37.81 -33.40
CA ILE A 778 63.05 37.51 -32.70
C ILE A 778 61.95 38.58 -32.96
N SER A 779 62.24 39.78 -33.41
CA SER A 779 61.26 40.88 -33.50
C SER A 779 59.94 40.51 -34.24
N PRO A 780 59.92 39.75 -35.35
CA PRO A 780 58.70 39.29 -35.99
C PRO A 780 57.89 38.35 -35.10
N ALA A 781 58.58 37.45 -34.41
CA ALA A 781 57.90 36.49 -33.44
C ALA A 781 57.31 37.26 -32.25
N LEU A 782 58.03 38.26 -31.71
CA LEU A 782 57.51 39.09 -30.61
C LEU A 782 56.21 39.85 -30.98
N ARG A 783 56.19 40.34 -32.25
CA ARG A 783 55.00 41.04 -32.74
C ARG A 783 53.79 40.11 -32.79
N VAL A 784 53.92 38.89 -33.32
CA VAL A 784 52.90 37.88 -33.38
C VAL A 784 52.51 37.41 -31.99
N LEU A 785 53.46 37.19 -31.10
CA LEU A 785 53.25 36.80 -29.74
C LEU A 785 52.48 37.85 -28.96
N LYS A 786 52.80 39.13 -29.10
CA LYS A 786 52.02 40.23 -28.49
C LYS A 786 50.60 40.32 -29.00
N GLN A 787 50.38 40.08 -30.29
CA GLN A 787 48.99 39.96 -30.84
C GLN A 787 48.28 38.79 -30.28
N ASN A 788 48.90 37.63 -30.15
CA ASN A 788 48.29 36.44 -29.57
C ASN A 788 47.96 36.55 -28.06
N LEU A 789 48.83 37.24 -27.30
CA LEU A 789 48.60 37.55 -25.91
C LEU A 789 47.44 38.55 -25.75
N THR A 790 47.33 39.55 -26.61
CA THR A 790 46.16 40.45 -26.63
C THR A 790 44.88 39.69 -26.95
N LEU A 791 44.89 38.75 -27.91
CA LEU A 791 43.74 37.90 -28.21
C LEU A 791 43.37 36.97 -27.05
N LEU A 792 44.38 36.38 -26.41
CA LEU A 792 44.17 35.56 -25.20
C LEU A 792 43.48 36.36 -24.11
N SER A 793 43.99 37.59 -23.83
CA SER A 793 43.37 38.43 -22.79
C SER A 793 41.95 38.91 -23.15
N ALA A 794 41.65 39.02 -24.47
CA ALA A 794 40.30 39.36 -24.89
C ALA A 794 39.29 38.20 -24.80
N ILE A 795 39.74 36.94 -24.84
CA ILE A 795 38.87 35.75 -24.81
C ILE A 795 38.82 35.12 -23.44
N VAL A 796 39.95 34.96 -22.78
CA VAL A 796 40.08 34.29 -21.48
C VAL A 796 39.60 35.19 -20.37
N THR A 797 38.81 34.63 -19.46
CA THR A 797 38.30 35.37 -18.28
C THR A 797 39.45 35.86 -17.42
N GLU A 798 39.34 37.08 -16.86
CA GLU A 798 40.38 37.78 -16.08
C GLU A 798 41.07 36.89 -15.04
N ARG A 799 40.31 36.06 -14.34
CA ARG A 799 40.84 35.16 -13.30
C ARG A 799 41.71 34.03 -13.86
N ALA A 800 41.52 33.63 -15.11
CA ALA A 800 42.24 32.54 -15.73
C ALA A 800 43.43 33.04 -16.55
N GLN A 801 43.48 34.34 -16.86
CA GLN A 801 44.54 34.98 -17.63
C GLN A 801 45.95 34.76 -17.06
N PRO A 802 46.21 34.98 -15.73
CA PRO A 802 47.59 34.85 -15.21
C PRO A 802 48.15 33.44 -15.46
N LEU A 803 47.35 32.38 -15.22
CA LEU A 803 47.78 31.02 -15.45
C LEU A 803 48.04 30.74 -16.94
N ALA A 804 47.15 31.23 -17.81
CA ALA A 804 47.27 31.04 -19.24
C ALA A 804 48.51 31.78 -19.81
N ILE A 805 48.74 33.02 -19.38
CA ILE A 805 49.93 33.82 -19.77
C ILE A 805 51.19 33.14 -19.27
N LYS A 806 51.23 32.69 -18.02
CA LYS A 806 52.36 31.94 -17.48
C LYS A 806 52.69 30.69 -18.31
N GLN A 807 51.68 29.93 -18.76
CA GLN A 807 51.93 28.76 -19.60
C GLN A 807 52.43 29.15 -21.02
N VAL A 808 51.91 30.25 -21.59
CA VAL A 808 52.41 30.78 -22.87
C VAL A 808 53.85 31.24 -22.74
N MET A 809 54.23 31.89 -21.65
CA MET A 809 55.58 32.25 -21.32
C MET A 809 56.50 31.03 -21.27
N LYS A 810 56.12 30.01 -20.50
CA LYS A 810 56.90 28.75 -20.43
C LYS A 810 57.08 28.09 -21.77
N ALA A 811 56.02 27.96 -22.57
CA ALA A 811 56.08 27.40 -23.91
C ALA A 811 56.98 28.25 -24.86
N SER A 812 56.92 29.58 -24.71
CA SER A 812 57.75 30.50 -25.50
C SER A 812 59.23 30.35 -25.17
N PHE A 813 59.55 30.28 -23.92
CA PHE A 813 60.89 30.03 -23.42
C PHE A 813 61.39 28.66 -23.88
N GLU A 814 60.61 27.60 -23.77
CA GLU A 814 60.94 26.27 -24.24
C GLU A 814 61.18 26.26 -25.77
N ALA A 815 60.35 26.94 -26.55
CA ALA A 815 60.53 27.06 -27.99
C ALA A 815 61.85 27.81 -28.35
N PHE A 816 62.12 28.87 -27.60
CA PHE A 816 63.40 29.62 -27.78
C PHE A 816 64.63 28.74 -27.45
N LEU A 817 64.55 28.01 -26.36
CA LEU A 817 65.54 27.04 -25.96
C LEU A 817 65.72 25.95 -27.01
N MET A 818 64.61 25.35 -27.49
CA MET A 818 64.66 24.34 -28.55
C MET A 818 65.27 24.84 -29.86
N VAL A 819 65.09 26.13 -30.21
CA VAL A 819 65.79 26.75 -31.34
C VAL A 819 67.29 26.73 -31.14
N LEU A 820 67.78 26.97 -29.94
CA LEU A 820 69.22 27.03 -29.65
C LEU A 820 69.90 25.66 -29.67
N ILE A 821 69.24 24.64 -29.05
CA ILE A 821 69.85 23.32 -28.81
C ILE A 821 69.37 22.23 -29.74
N ALA A 822 68.23 22.39 -30.38
CA ALA A 822 67.57 21.43 -31.24
C ALA A 822 67.05 21.98 -32.56
N GLY A 823 67.54 23.12 -33.00
CA GLY A 823 67.00 23.88 -34.13
C GLY A 823 67.28 23.29 -35.53
N GLY A 824 67.68 22.04 -35.63
CA GLY A 824 67.85 21.34 -36.90
C GLY A 824 69.09 21.67 -37.70
N SER A 825 69.11 21.30 -38.97
CA SER A 825 70.33 21.40 -39.82
C SER A 825 70.66 22.81 -40.33
N THR A 826 69.68 23.71 -40.31
CA THR A 826 69.82 25.07 -40.87
C THR A 826 70.38 26.08 -39.90
N ARG A 827 70.43 25.77 -38.59
CA ARG A 827 70.93 26.67 -37.53
C ARG A 827 72.33 26.34 -37.08
N SER A 828 73.17 27.37 -37.14
CA SER A 828 74.54 27.27 -36.62
C SER A 828 74.92 28.59 -36.02
N PHE A 829 75.61 28.61 -34.89
CA PHE A 829 75.94 29.78 -34.11
C PHE A 829 77.46 29.98 -33.99
N THR A 830 77.88 31.22 -34.02
CA THR A 830 79.26 31.66 -33.71
C THR A 830 79.25 32.25 -32.30
N ARG A 831 80.40 32.41 -31.69
CA ARG A 831 80.52 33.05 -30.39
C ARG A 831 80.02 34.51 -30.42
N THR A 832 80.21 35.22 -31.51
CA THR A 832 79.73 36.58 -31.68
C THR A 832 78.22 36.76 -31.79
N ASP A 833 77.48 35.67 -32.07
CA ASP A 833 76.01 35.67 -32.13
C ASP A 833 75.41 35.74 -30.72
N HIS A 834 76.17 35.43 -29.68
CA HIS A 834 75.73 35.46 -28.27
C HIS A 834 75.10 36.80 -27.89
N GLU A 835 75.71 37.93 -28.19
CA GLU A 835 75.17 39.23 -27.80
C GLU A 835 73.80 39.51 -28.43
N MET A 836 73.66 39.14 -29.70
CA MET A 836 72.39 39.26 -30.41
C MET A 836 71.27 38.31 -29.80
N ILE A 837 71.67 37.11 -29.44
CA ILE A 837 70.76 36.13 -28.81
C ILE A 837 70.39 36.59 -27.39
N GLN A 838 71.38 37.15 -26.65
CA GLN A 838 71.13 37.72 -25.34
C GLN A 838 70.15 38.90 -25.39
N ASP A 839 70.27 39.76 -26.37
CA ASP A 839 69.39 40.90 -26.63
C ASP A 839 67.95 40.40 -26.95
N ASP A 840 67.86 39.40 -27.85
CA ASP A 840 66.60 38.79 -28.23
C ASP A 840 65.92 38.10 -27.00
N LEU A 841 66.65 37.42 -26.12
CA LEU A 841 66.16 36.86 -24.90
C LEU A 841 65.67 37.97 -23.93
N LYS A 842 66.37 39.05 -23.80
CA LYS A 842 65.99 40.19 -22.99
C LYS A 842 64.71 40.83 -23.52
N GLN A 843 64.54 40.97 -24.85
CA GLN A 843 63.29 41.45 -25.44
C GLN A 843 62.10 40.47 -25.15
N LEU A 844 62.37 39.15 -25.23
CA LEU A 844 61.34 38.12 -24.88
C LEU A 844 60.95 38.20 -23.41
N LYS A 845 61.92 38.35 -22.50
CA LYS A 845 61.68 38.56 -21.05
C LYS A 845 60.88 39.85 -20.81
N SER A 846 61.22 40.93 -21.47
CA SER A 846 60.54 42.23 -21.38
C SER A 846 59.08 42.18 -21.79
N LEU A 847 58.76 41.43 -22.85
CA LEU A 847 57.37 41.22 -23.27
C LEU A 847 56.54 40.61 -22.20
N PHE A 848 57.02 39.58 -21.51
CA PHE A 848 56.26 38.90 -20.39
C PHE A 848 56.34 39.71 -19.07
N GLY A 849 57.41 40.50 -18.85
CA GLY A 849 57.54 41.41 -17.72
C GLY A 849 56.54 42.55 -17.70
N GLU A 850 55.87 42.85 -18.83
CA GLU A 850 54.73 43.79 -18.90
C GLU A 850 53.47 43.16 -18.30
N MET A 851 53.36 41.82 -18.13
CA MET A 851 52.20 41.10 -17.78
C MET A 851 52.31 40.25 -16.50
N GLU A 852 53.53 39.84 -16.12
CA GLU A 852 53.85 39.01 -14.98
C GLU A 852 54.95 39.64 -14.12
N ALA A 853 55.06 39.21 -12.86
CA ALA A 853 56.12 39.69 -11.98
C ALA A 853 57.55 39.32 -12.51
N LEU A 854 58.48 40.21 -12.42
CA LEU A 854 59.83 40.03 -12.95
C LEU A 854 60.56 38.82 -12.36
N ASP A 855 60.39 38.56 -11.09
CA ASP A 855 60.96 37.38 -10.40
C ASP A 855 60.50 36.06 -11.00
N VAL A 856 59.21 36.00 -11.41
CA VAL A 856 58.61 34.82 -12.05
C VAL A 856 59.16 34.65 -13.44
N VAL A 857 59.34 35.74 -14.22
CA VAL A 857 59.90 35.72 -15.55
C VAL A 857 61.38 35.29 -15.52
N GLU A 858 62.16 35.83 -14.62
CA GLU A 858 63.56 35.44 -14.43
C GLU A 858 63.70 33.97 -14.03
N LYS A 859 62.95 33.50 -13.10
CA LYS A 859 62.97 32.10 -12.69
C LYS A 859 62.66 31.14 -13.85
N GLU A 860 61.61 31.43 -14.63
CA GLU A 860 61.21 30.54 -15.77
C GLU A 860 62.25 30.67 -16.95
N ALA A 861 63.01 31.81 -17.04
CA ALA A 861 64.01 32.00 -18.02
C ALA A 861 65.40 31.47 -17.61
N GLU A 862 65.61 31.05 -16.38
CA GLU A 862 66.92 30.64 -15.79
C GLU A 862 67.64 29.59 -16.66
N THR A 863 66.92 28.57 -17.08
CA THR A 863 67.44 27.49 -17.91
C THR A 863 67.99 28.02 -19.28
N ILE A 864 67.21 28.92 -19.87
CA ILE A 864 67.63 29.51 -21.17
C ILE A 864 68.79 30.43 -20.97
N GLN A 865 68.77 31.27 -19.97
CA GLN A 865 69.90 32.16 -19.62
C GLN A 865 71.15 31.34 -19.44
N GLY A 866 71.12 30.23 -18.72
CA GLY A 866 72.30 29.33 -18.58
C GLY A 866 72.78 28.77 -19.91
N VAL A 867 71.91 28.48 -20.88
CA VAL A 867 72.33 28.02 -22.21
C VAL A 867 72.89 29.16 -23.02
N VAL A 868 72.31 30.37 -22.95
CA VAL A 868 72.86 31.55 -23.63
C VAL A 868 74.22 31.91 -23.05
N ASP A 869 74.45 31.80 -21.75
CA ASP A 869 75.76 32.03 -21.11
C ASP A 869 76.78 30.99 -21.56
N LEU A 870 76.40 29.70 -21.73
CA LEU A 870 77.26 28.71 -22.37
C LEU A 870 77.68 29.09 -23.79
N MET A 871 76.80 29.76 -24.55
CA MET A 871 77.14 30.21 -25.90
C MET A 871 78.19 31.34 -25.95
N ALA A 872 78.35 32.09 -24.87
CA ALA A 872 79.33 33.09 -24.66
C ALA A 872 80.76 32.52 -24.53
N ASN A 873 80.88 31.30 -23.99
CA ASN A 873 82.10 30.63 -23.66
C ASN A 873 82.90 30.35 -24.98
N SER A 874 84.19 30.29 -24.84
CA SER A 874 85.07 29.85 -25.93
C SER A 874 84.80 28.38 -26.25
N THR A 875 85.09 27.93 -27.42
CA THR A 875 84.86 26.53 -27.78
C THR A 875 85.74 25.59 -26.97
N GLU A 876 86.95 26.01 -26.67
CA GLU A 876 87.85 25.30 -25.82
C GLU A 876 87.32 25.12 -24.42
N GLN A 877 86.78 26.20 -23.85
CA GLN A 877 86.14 26.13 -22.55
C GLN A 877 84.90 25.20 -22.53
N LEU A 878 84.05 25.30 -23.57
CA LEU A 878 82.86 24.41 -23.67
C LEU A 878 83.26 22.94 -23.79
N VAL A 879 84.34 22.61 -24.43
CA VAL A 879 84.89 21.24 -24.50
C VAL A 879 85.45 20.79 -23.16
N GLU A 880 86.07 21.64 -22.42
CA GLU A 880 86.56 21.39 -21.06
C GLU A 880 85.39 21.21 -20.08
N ASP A 881 84.43 22.15 -20.02
CA ASP A 881 83.22 22.07 -19.24
C ASP A 881 82.47 20.78 -19.56
N PHE A 882 82.29 20.44 -20.84
CA PHE A 882 81.62 19.18 -21.24
C PHE A 882 82.39 17.99 -20.73
N THR A 883 83.71 17.95 -20.87
CA THR A 883 84.54 16.80 -20.46
C THR A 883 84.46 16.61 -18.94
N GLN A 884 84.55 17.70 -18.20
CA GLN A 884 84.37 17.63 -16.73
C GLN A 884 82.99 17.10 -16.32
N VAL A 885 81.93 17.72 -16.81
CA VAL A 885 80.56 17.33 -16.43
C VAL A 885 80.23 15.91 -16.91
N ALA A 886 80.68 15.49 -18.08
CA ALA A 886 80.46 14.15 -18.61
C ALA A 886 81.23 13.08 -17.79
N CYS A 887 82.45 13.39 -17.33
CA CYS A 887 83.20 12.51 -16.43
C CYS A 887 82.55 12.39 -15.07
N GLU A 888 82.11 13.47 -14.45
CA GLU A 888 81.40 13.49 -13.22
C GLU A 888 80.10 12.68 -13.30
N ALA A 889 79.27 12.90 -14.35
CA ALA A 889 78.06 12.20 -14.60
C ALA A 889 78.21 10.68 -14.84
N SER A 890 79.32 10.27 -15.38
CA SER A 890 79.69 8.87 -15.71
C SER A 890 80.48 8.19 -14.63
N GLY A 891 80.85 8.87 -13.53
CA GLY A 891 81.76 8.31 -12.48
C GLY A 891 83.16 8.00 -12.90
N MET A 892 83.61 8.50 -13.97
CA MET A 892 84.99 8.31 -14.47
C MET A 892 85.96 9.36 -13.91
N GLY A 893 87.07 8.95 -13.24
CA GLY A 893 88.12 9.91 -12.84
C GLY A 893 88.78 10.58 -14.00
N ALA A 894 89.10 11.89 -13.90
CA ALA A 894 89.83 12.67 -14.91
C ALA A 894 91.22 12.13 -15.04
N GLY A 895 91.52 11.32 -16.10
CA GLY A 895 92.80 10.78 -16.37
C GLY A 895 92.93 9.39 -17.00
N SER A 896 91.82 8.66 -17.13
CA SER A 896 91.80 7.38 -17.79
C SER A 896 91.62 7.59 -19.31
N GLY A 897 92.53 7.08 -20.16
CA GLY A 897 92.45 7.17 -21.63
C GLY A 897 91.27 6.44 -22.27
N GLN A 898 90.07 6.43 -21.56
CA GLN A 898 88.85 5.88 -22.05
C GLN A 898 88.09 6.88 -22.89
N THR A 899 87.41 6.41 -23.94
CA THR A 899 86.53 7.28 -24.79
C THR A 899 85.36 7.79 -23.95
N LEU A 900 85.14 9.12 -24.02
CA LEU A 900 83.98 9.74 -23.33
C LEU A 900 82.63 9.14 -23.79
N PRO A 901 81.78 8.69 -22.86
CA PRO A 901 80.50 8.13 -23.23
C PRO A 901 79.57 9.20 -23.82
N MET A 902 78.76 8.79 -24.78
CA MET A 902 77.66 9.65 -25.28
C MET A 902 76.67 9.91 -24.13
N PRO A 903 76.40 11.18 -23.75
CA PRO A 903 75.48 11.52 -22.68
C PRO A 903 74.07 11.16 -23.08
N PRO A 904 73.24 10.53 -22.15
CA PRO A 904 71.84 10.21 -22.41
C PRO A 904 71.06 11.51 -22.57
N THR A 905 70.00 11.48 -23.40
CA THR A 905 69.04 12.57 -23.48
C THR A 905 68.08 12.45 -22.30
N THR A 906 68.27 13.32 -21.33
CA THR A 906 67.47 13.30 -20.11
C THR A 906 66.16 14.06 -20.28
N GLY A 907 65.96 14.88 -21.26
CA GLY A 907 64.83 15.81 -21.42
C GLY A 907 64.90 16.99 -20.44
N ARG A 908 65.87 17.05 -19.57
CA ARG A 908 66.16 18.19 -18.66
C ARG A 908 67.30 19.02 -19.18
N TRP A 909 66.97 20.25 -19.45
CA TRP A 909 67.98 21.18 -19.98
C TRP A 909 68.57 22.02 -18.86
N SER A 910 69.88 22.04 -18.75
CA SER A 910 70.60 22.86 -17.78
C SER A 910 71.99 23.17 -18.30
N SER A 911 72.60 24.27 -17.85
CA SER A 911 73.99 24.62 -18.14
C SER A 911 75.00 23.60 -17.63
N SER A 912 74.60 22.82 -16.64
CA SER A 912 75.39 21.72 -16.02
C SER A 912 75.07 20.35 -16.59
N ASP A 913 74.15 20.20 -17.54
CA ASP A 913 73.82 18.92 -18.17
C ASP A 913 74.69 18.62 -19.37
N PRO A 914 75.38 17.45 -19.38
CA PRO A 914 76.30 17.13 -20.44
C PRO A 914 75.61 17.05 -21.82
N ASN A 915 74.37 16.60 -21.94
CA ASN A 915 73.66 16.57 -23.22
C ASN A 915 73.37 17.98 -23.75
N THR A 916 73.05 18.94 -22.85
CA THR A 916 72.83 20.33 -23.19
C THR A 916 74.06 20.95 -23.75
N ILE A 917 75.22 20.81 -23.08
CA ILE A 917 76.49 21.33 -23.51
C ILE A 917 76.89 20.71 -24.87
N LEU A 918 76.69 19.38 -25.03
CA LEU A 918 76.95 18.70 -26.28
C LEU A 918 76.13 19.25 -27.46
N ARG A 919 74.85 19.56 -27.21
CA ARG A 919 73.97 20.16 -28.22
C ARG A 919 74.39 21.58 -28.60
N VAL A 920 74.85 22.38 -27.65
CA VAL A 920 75.40 23.70 -27.90
C VAL A 920 76.62 23.53 -28.79
N LEU A 921 77.52 22.60 -28.50
CA LEU A 921 78.69 22.26 -29.35
C LEU A 921 78.26 21.80 -30.74
N CYS A 922 77.24 20.99 -30.88
CA CYS A 922 76.65 20.52 -32.13
C CYS A 922 76.24 21.69 -33.09
N HIS A 923 75.78 22.79 -32.51
CA HIS A 923 75.35 23.97 -33.26
C HIS A 923 76.44 25.02 -33.39
N ARG A 924 77.61 24.82 -32.74
CA ARG A 924 78.78 25.76 -32.86
C ARG A 924 79.43 25.69 -34.22
N LYS A 925 79.48 26.81 -34.93
CA LYS A 925 80.12 26.90 -36.21
C LYS A 925 81.61 27.23 -36.05
N ASP A 926 82.35 26.24 -35.55
CA ASP A 926 83.74 26.39 -35.28
C ASP A 926 84.57 25.15 -35.69
N ARG A 927 85.82 25.29 -35.94
CA ARG A 927 86.76 24.20 -36.33
C ARG A 927 87.07 23.26 -35.16
N VAL A 928 87.22 23.84 -33.98
CA VAL A 928 87.52 23.07 -32.74
C VAL A 928 86.36 22.19 -32.36
N ALA A 929 85.11 22.74 -32.26
CA ALA A 929 83.89 21.98 -32.00
C ALA A 929 83.68 20.87 -33.02
N ASN A 930 83.82 21.18 -34.30
CA ASN A 930 83.65 20.21 -35.38
C ASN A 930 84.70 19.06 -35.35
N LEU A 931 85.95 19.34 -34.98
CA LEU A 931 87.02 18.34 -34.81
C LEU A 931 86.70 17.46 -33.58
N PHE A 932 86.38 18.06 -32.44
CA PHE A 932 85.99 17.37 -31.18
C PHE A 932 84.85 16.40 -31.39
N LEU A 933 83.74 16.89 -31.98
CA LEU A 933 82.50 16.06 -32.22
C LEU A 933 82.81 14.93 -33.24
N LYS A 934 83.69 15.11 -34.17
CA LYS A 934 84.16 14.07 -35.13
C LYS A 934 85.02 13.04 -34.51
N THR A 935 85.98 13.42 -33.68
CA THR A 935 87.00 12.50 -33.12
C THR A 935 86.50 11.74 -31.93
N THR A 936 85.68 12.40 -31.08
CA THR A 936 85.18 11.82 -29.80
C THR A 936 83.90 10.97 -29.98
N PHE A 937 82.95 11.52 -30.79
CA PHE A 937 81.62 10.91 -30.92
C PHE A 937 81.25 10.43 -32.33
N HIS A 938 82.20 10.58 -33.29
CA HIS A 938 82.03 10.20 -34.69
C HIS A 938 80.72 10.76 -35.33
N LEU A 939 80.17 11.91 -34.83
CA LEU A 939 78.95 12.47 -35.33
C LEU A 939 78.95 12.71 -36.83
N ALA A 940 77.85 12.38 -37.46
CA ALA A 940 77.63 12.66 -38.88
C ALA A 940 77.65 14.17 -39.18
N LYS A 941 78.14 14.54 -40.39
CA LYS A 941 78.07 15.91 -40.88
C LYS A 941 76.61 16.24 -41.17
N ARG A 942 76.21 17.43 -40.80
CA ARG A 942 74.88 17.91 -41.26
C ARG A 942 74.81 17.91 -42.77
N ALA A 943 73.74 17.33 -43.30
CA ALA A 943 73.40 17.33 -44.71
C ALA A 943 73.06 18.72 -45.22
#